data_e3d5665dcbe0865eb86d4ed7b5a8c5ce
#
_entry.id   e3d5665dcbe0865eb86d4ed7b5a8c5ce
#
_cell.length_a   1.000
_cell.length_b   1.000
_cell.length_c   1.000
_cell.angle_alpha   90.00
_cell.angle_beta   90.00
_cell.angle_gamma   90.00
#
_symmetry.space_group_name_H-M   'P 1'
#
loop_
_entity.id
_entity.type
_entity.pdbx_description
1 polymer ?
#
loop_
_entity_poly.entity_id
_entity_poly.type
_entity_poly.pdbx_seq_one_letter_code
_entity_poly.pdbx_strand_id
1 'polypeptide(L)'
;MKENIVIIDGSSLLYRAFYAIPHLTDAQGHPTNAVYGFLNMLLKLYGELDPQYVAVAFDKGKHTFRNDLFDGYKATRKPAPDDLRPQFALIREVLACLGICVLEQEGYEGDDIIGTLARRTAADGYAVDVVTGDRDALQLVTDDVTVYLTKKGITNMLAVTPAVMESEYGYTPAQVVDMKALMGDTADNIPGVPGVGEKTALKLISQFGSVHGVYEHLDEVKGKKLQEKLADNKDKAVLSKDLATIRCDVPLDYTMDMFQPQPRQEDVAQLFRSLGFRNLLERFAAFDRFSHLAEGAAPAETVQVMAAPEAASLKGKTVAVAAHYDDSQPIPAVTALAMAVEDGAFVVPESKYDAYLAVLPEAAAVVTDDGKNLTKAASRVASGRLPLKDIVLAAYLLDPTRTAYGLTYISETFDVSLQEGAEDDEQKLAGDAAFAFQVWPKAAAELDKASLTQLYDTIEEPLIHTLAVMEMNGFTVDTDRLMTMKSELSRQADALEEAIYDDAGETFNINSPKQLGVILFEKLQLPVIKKTKTGYSTDSSVLDALRDKHPMIDKILHFRALKKLISTYLDGLEPLIVPETGRIYTHFNQMVTSTGRLSSSDPNLQNIPIRTEQGRKIRSLFVPGEGYDYIVSGDYSQIELRLLAHLSQDPTMIDGFKKGQDIHRRTASEVFGIPLDEVTPEERSHAKAVNFGIIYGISDFGLARNISISRQKAKEYIDSYFARYSTVHEYMNGLIASAKESGMAVTMFGRRRALPEINSKNFTRRSFAERTAMNTPIQGSAADIIKLAMNAVQDELEKRHLKSQLLVQVHDELVLEVPAEEKDEVERLLKDTMEHIVDLSVPLVVDIHSGVNWEESK
;
A
#
# COMPACT_ATOMS: atom_id res chain seq x y z
N MET A 1 23.91 28.81 -24.52
CA MET A 1 24.15 27.46 -23.95
C MET A 1 24.30 26.53 -25.14
N LYS A 2 25.11 25.48 -25.05
CA LYS A 2 25.11 24.41 -26.07
C LYS A 2 23.72 23.76 -26.09
N GLU A 3 23.25 23.39 -27.27
CA GLU A 3 22.06 22.53 -27.38
C GLU A 3 22.36 21.18 -26.73
N ASN A 4 21.34 20.59 -26.02
CA ASN A 4 21.53 19.36 -25.27
C ASN A 4 20.75 18.20 -25.87
N ILE A 5 21.38 17.02 -25.80
CA ILE A 5 20.73 15.74 -26.12
C ILE A 5 20.74 14.83 -24.90
N VAL A 6 19.59 14.26 -24.53
CA VAL A 6 19.48 13.19 -23.52
C VAL A 6 19.40 11.83 -24.23
N ILE A 7 20.36 10.96 -23.92
CA ILE A 7 20.44 9.59 -24.43
C ILE A 7 20.10 8.63 -23.28
N ILE A 8 19.04 7.87 -23.43
CA ILE A 8 18.46 7.02 -22.38
C ILE A 8 18.75 5.55 -22.66
N ASP A 9 19.29 4.85 -21.68
CA ASP A 9 19.35 3.40 -21.68
C ASP A 9 17.95 2.84 -21.37
N GLY A 10 17.22 2.50 -22.42
CA GLY A 10 15.84 2.04 -22.32
C GLY A 10 15.70 0.70 -21.59
N SER A 11 16.64 -0.22 -21.81
CA SER A 11 16.64 -1.53 -21.15
C SER A 11 16.85 -1.37 -19.64
N SER A 12 17.86 -0.62 -19.22
CA SER A 12 18.20 -0.43 -17.81
C SER A 12 17.08 0.28 -17.06
N LEU A 13 16.54 1.37 -17.63
CA LEU A 13 15.46 2.13 -17.00
C LEU A 13 14.18 1.32 -16.88
N LEU A 14 13.82 0.54 -17.89
CA LEU A 14 12.61 -0.29 -17.87
C LEU A 14 12.71 -1.41 -16.81
N TYR A 15 13.87 -2.07 -16.69
CA TYR A 15 14.12 -3.02 -15.61
C TYR A 15 14.02 -2.36 -14.22
N ARG A 16 14.61 -1.19 -14.07
CA ARG A 16 14.55 -0.45 -12.81
C ARG A 16 13.13 -0.08 -12.45
N ALA A 17 12.35 0.46 -13.38
CA ALA A 17 10.95 0.80 -13.19
C ALA A 17 10.13 -0.42 -12.74
N PHE A 18 10.35 -1.56 -13.39
CA PHE A 18 9.68 -2.82 -13.06
C PHE A 18 9.84 -3.24 -11.59
N TYR A 19 11.05 -3.10 -11.05
CA TYR A 19 11.33 -3.48 -9.66
C TYR A 19 11.04 -2.38 -8.63
N ALA A 20 10.92 -1.12 -9.07
CA ALA A 20 10.69 0.01 -8.18
C ALA A 20 9.21 0.34 -8.01
N ILE A 21 8.39 0.10 -9.04
CA ILE A 21 6.95 0.37 -9.02
C ILE A 21 6.19 -0.90 -8.64
N PRO A 22 5.23 -0.83 -7.70
CA PRO A 22 4.32 -1.92 -7.43
C PRO A 22 3.64 -2.41 -8.71
N HIS A 23 3.17 -3.66 -8.70
CA HIS A 23 2.50 -4.23 -9.84
C HIS A 23 1.26 -3.41 -10.22
N LEU A 24 1.23 -2.91 -11.45
CA LEU A 24 0.11 -2.20 -12.08
C LEU A 24 -0.29 -2.94 -13.33
N THR A 25 -1.58 -2.92 -13.64
CA THR A 25 -2.14 -3.53 -14.85
C THR A 25 -3.09 -2.56 -15.53
N ASP A 26 -3.29 -2.74 -16.84
CA ASP A 26 -4.40 -2.12 -17.55
C ASP A 26 -5.75 -2.75 -17.18
N ALA A 27 -6.83 -2.29 -17.79
CA ALA A 27 -8.17 -2.81 -17.56
C ALA A 27 -8.34 -4.28 -18.00
N GLN A 28 -7.46 -4.80 -18.86
CA GLN A 28 -7.44 -6.18 -19.31
C GLN A 28 -6.53 -7.09 -18.46
N GLY A 29 -5.85 -6.53 -17.47
CA GLY A 29 -4.94 -7.26 -16.58
C GLY A 29 -3.51 -7.42 -17.14
N HIS A 30 -3.12 -6.72 -18.20
CA HIS A 30 -1.76 -6.74 -18.69
C HIS A 30 -0.86 -5.86 -17.82
N PRO A 31 0.37 -6.32 -17.48
CA PRO A 31 1.27 -5.57 -16.63
C PRO A 31 1.76 -4.28 -17.31
N THR A 32 1.69 -3.15 -16.59
CA THR A 32 2.02 -1.81 -17.09
C THR A 32 2.97 -1.03 -16.16
N ASN A 33 3.33 -1.59 -15.01
CA ASN A 33 4.12 -0.90 -13.98
C ASN A 33 5.50 -0.42 -14.46
N ALA A 34 6.18 -1.19 -15.31
CA ALA A 34 7.49 -0.79 -15.84
C ALA A 34 7.36 0.40 -16.80
N VAL A 35 6.33 0.39 -17.66
CA VAL A 35 6.04 1.49 -18.58
C VAL A 35 5.66 2.76 -17.80
N TYR A 36 4.77 2.64 -16.83
CA TYR A 36 4.38 3.74 -15.95
C TYR A 36 5.58 4.36 -15.24
N GLY A 37 6.45 3.53 -14.65
CA GLY A 37 7.66 4.00 -13.97
C GLY A 37 8.67 4.64 -14.93
N PHE A 38 8.82 4.09 -16.14
CA PHE A 38 9.68 4.67 -17.17
C PHE A 38 9.20 6.07 -17.59
N LEU A 39 7.89 6.25 -17.81
CA LEU A 39 7.32 7.55 -18.17
C LEU A 39 7.46 8.58 -17.06
N ASN A 40 7.34 8.17 -15.79
CA ASN A 40 7.62 9.07 -14.66
C ASN A 40 9.09 9.51 -14.60
N MET A 41 10.04 8.61 -14.92
CA MET A 41 11.45 8.99 -15.04
C MET A 41 11.67 9.95 -16.20
N LEU A 42 11.02 9.71 -17.34
CA LEU A 42 11.10 10.57 -18.51
C LEU A 42 10.56 11.98 -18.23
N LEU A 43 9.40 12.12 -17.58
CA LEU A 43 8.86 13.41 -17.13
C LEU A 43 9.82 14.16 -16.19
N LYS A 44 10.47 13.43 -15.29
CA LYS A 44 11.48 14.02 -14.42
C LYS A 44 12.68 14.55 -15.22
N LEU A 45 13.16 13.80 -16.21
CA LEU A 45 14.25 14.23 -17.08
C LEU A 45 13.89 15.50 -17.85
N TYR A 46 12.66 15.62 -18.34
CA TYR A 46 12.17 16.85 -18.97
C TYR A 46 12.17 18.02 -17.98
N GLY A 47 11.73 17.82 -16.75
CA GLY A 47 11.71 18.87 -15.73
C GLY A 47 13.09 19.30 -15.22
N GLU A 48 14.09 18.40 -15.20
CA GLU A 48 15.42 18.70 -14.65
C GLU A 48 16.44 19.14 -15.73
N LEU A 49 16.36 18.58 -16.94
CA LEU A 49 17.36 18.75 -17.99
C LEU A 49 16.83 19.58 -19.18
N ASP A 50 15.53 19.75 -19.31
CA ASP A 50 14.85 20.40 -20.44
C ASP A 50 15.49 20.05 -21.81
N PRO A 51 15.55 18.76 -22.21
CA PRO A 51 16.30 18.32 -23.35
C PRO A 51 15.68 18.81 -24.67
N GLN A 52 16.50 19.29 -25.58
CA GLN A 52 16.06 19.63 -26.94
C GLN A 52 15.91 18.39 -27.79
N TYR A 53 16.77 17.41 -27.57
CA TYR A 53 16.82 16.14 -28.30
C TYR A 53 16.78 14.99 -27.30
N VAL A 54 16.03 13.94 -27.63
CA VAL A 54 15.91 12.73 -26.81
C VAL A 54 16.01 11.49 -27.68
N ALA A 55 16.90 10.58 -27.30
CA ALA A 55 17.04 9.27 -27.91
C ALA A 55 16.98 8.17 -26.84
N VAL A 56 16.31 7.07 -27.14
CA VAL A 56 16.24 5.90 -26.25
C VAL A 56 16.87 4.71 -26.97
N ALA A 57 17.90 4.10 -26.39
CA ALA A 57 18.56 2.93 -26.94
C ALA A 57 18.04 1.64 -26.26
N PHE A 58 17.77 0.63 -27.07
CA PHE A 58 17.43 -0.72 -26.59
C PHE A 58 18.31 -1.78 -27.23
N ASP A 59 18.51 -2.89 -26.53
CA ASP A 59 19.14 -4.08 -27.10
C ASP A 59 18.25 -4.70 -28.18
N LYS A 60 18.86 -5.09 -29.31
CA LYS A 60 18.22 -5.82 -30.40
C LYS A 60 18.75 -7.23 -30.49
N GLY A 61 18.00 -8.20 -30.00
CA GLY A 61 18.41 -9.60 -30.03
C GLY A 61 19.23 -10.02 -28.81
N LYS A 62 19.81 -11.23 -28.91
CA LYS A 62 20.58 -11.84 -27.81
C LYS A 62 22.04 -12.07 -28.18
N HIS A 63 22.39 -12.07 -29.48
CA HIS A 63 23.71 -12.37 -29.99
C HIS A 63 24.37 -11.09 -30.47
N THR A 64 25.54 -10.79 -29.92
CA THR A 64 26.33 -9.60 -30.26
C THR A 64 27.77 -10.02 -30.54
N PHE A 65 28.60 -9.13 -31.04
CA PHE A 65 30.02 -9.39 -31.29
C PHE A 65 30.76 -9.89 -30.01
N ARG A 66 30.24 -9.58 -28.81
CA ARG A 66 30.81 -10.05 -27.53
C ARG A 66 30.64 -11.57 -27.37
N ASN A 67 29.55 -12.13 -27.88
CA ASN A 67 29.33 -13.57 -27.89
C ASN A 67 30.29 -14.27 -28.85
N ASP A 68 30.68 -13.62 -29.96
CA ASP A 68 31.69 -14.14 -30.87
C ASP A 68 33.08 -14.13 -30.24
N LEU A 69 33.37 -13.18 -29.36
CA LEU A 69 34.65 -13.13 -28.60
C LEU A 69 34.68 -14.11 -27.43
N PHE A 70 33.53 -14.36 -26.78
CA PHE A 70 33.44 -15.22 -25.61
C PHE A 70 32.03 -15.83 -25.47
N ASP A 71 31.93 -17.14 -25.73
CA ASP A 71 30.66 -17.90 -25.64
C ASP A 71 29.99 -17.82 -24.25
N GLY A 72 30.76 -17.60 -23.20
CA GLY A 72 30.29 -17.45 -21.83
C GLY A 72 29.68 -16.08 -21.52
N TYR A 73 29.76 -15.10 -22.40
CA TYR A 73 29.27 -13.74 -22.13
C TYR A 73 27.77 -13.72 -21.87
N LYS A 74 27.37 -13.14 -20.73
CA LYS A 74 25.97 -13.08 -20.24
C LYS A 74 25.25 -14.44 -20.09
N ALA A 75 25.97 -15.58 -20.19
CA ALA A 75 25.36 -16.91 -20.09
C ALA A 75 24.68 -17.21 -18.75
N THR A 76 25.05 -16.50 -17.67
CA THR A 76 24.48 -16.64 -16.34
C THR A 76 23.27 -15.74 -16.08
N ARG A 77 22.95 -14.83 -17.00
CA ARG A 77 21.78 -13.93 -16.86
C ARG A 77 20.47 -14.71 -16.92
N LYS A 78 19.64 -14.49 -15.91
CA LYS A 78 18.27 -15.03 -15.93
C LYS A 78 17.43 -14.33 -17.01
N PRO A 79 16.50 -15.04 -17.65
CA PRO A 79 15.57 -14.39 -18.58
C PRO A 79 14.74 -13.31 -17.88
N ALA A 80 14.30 -12.31 -18.64
CA ALA A 80 13.40 -11.28 -18.13
C ALA A 80 12.14 -11.91 -17.52
N PRO A 81 11.64 -11.37 -16.39
CA PRO A 81 10.37 -11.79 -15.79
C PRO A 81 9.25 -11.82 -16.83
N ASP A 82 8.32 -12.77 -16.70
CA ASP A 82 7.22 -12.95 -17.65
C ASP A 82 6.37 -11.67 -17.76
N ASP A 83 6.14 -10.96 -16.64
CA ASP A 83 5.38 -9.72 -16.59
C ASP A 83 6.13 -8.50 -17.19
N LEU A 84 7.46 -8.57 -17.27
CA LEU A 84 8.27 -7.50 -17.87
C LEU A 84 8.37 -7.65 -19.41
N ARG A 85 8.39 -8.87 -19.92
CA ARG A 85 8.57 -9.12 -21.37
C ARG A 85 7.59 -8.36 -22.27
N PRO A 86 6.27 -8.39 -22.03
CA PRO A 86 5.32 -7.65 -22.85
C PRO A 86 5.53 -6.13 -22.76
N GLN A 87 6.05 -5.63 -21.66
CA GLN A 87 6.25 -4.20 -21.44
C GLN A 87 7.42 -3.63 -22.29
N PHE A 88 8.33 -4.46 -22.80
CA PHE A 88 9.32 -4.02 -23.77
C PHE A 88 8.71 -3.63 -25.12
N ALA A 89 7.67 -4.32 -25.56
CA ALA A 89 6.95 -3.95 -26.79
C ALA A 89 6.09 -2.70 -26.53
N LEU A 90 5.39 -2.69 -25.39
CA LEU A 90 4.51 -1.60 -24.99
C LEU A 90 5.25 -0.27 -24.83
N ILE A 91 6.45 -0.25 -24.20
CA ILE A 91 7.21 1.00 -24.07
C ILE A 91 7.65 1.56 -25.42
N ARG A 92 8.02 0.69 -26.39
CA ARG A 92 8.35 1.15 -27.75
C ARG A 92 7.16 1.78 -28.44
N GLU A 93 5.98 1.22 -28.28
CA GLU A 93 4.73 1.76 -28.80
C GLU A 93 4.44 3.13 -28.18
N VAL A 94 4.55 3.26 -26.88
CA VAL A 94 4.35 4.52 -26.14
C VAL A 94 5.35 5.58 -26.58
N LEU A 95 6.64 5.24 -26.68
CA LEU A 95 7.67 6.16 -27.15
C LEU A 95 7.43 6.61 -28.60
N ALA A 96 6.99 5.69 -29.47
CA ALA A 96 6.63 6.01 -30.84
C ALA A 96 5.43 6.97 -30.93
N CYS A 97 4.42 6.81 -30.08
CA CYS A 97 3.30 7.75 -29.99
C CYS A 97 3.74 9.13 -29.47
N LEU A 98 4.65 9.17 -28.47
CA LEU A 98 5.26 10.40 -27.97
C LEU A 98 6.27 11.04 -28.98
N GLY A 99 6.50 10.40 -30.13
CA GLY A 99 7.45 10.87 -31.13
C GLY A 99 8.90 10.86 -30.65
N ILE A 100 9.24 10.03 -29.67
CA ILE A 100 10.59 9.87 -29.13
C ILE A 100 11.32 8.79 -29.91
N CYS A 101 12.49 9.12 -30.42
CA CYS A 101 13.30 8.22 -31.24
C CYS A 101 13.83 7.03 -30.44
N VAL A 102 13.56 5.83 -30.95
CA VAL A 102 14.10 4.57 -30.41
C VAL A 102 15.18 4.06 -31.36
N LEU A 103 16.37 3.80 -30.82
CA LEU A 103 17.52 3.26 -31.56
C LEU A 103 17.78 1.79 -31.16
N GLU A 104 17.93 0.95 -32.14
CA GLU A 104 18.30 -0.45 -32.01
C GLU A 104 19.18 -0.88 -33.19
N GLN A 105 20.23 -1.64 -32.92
CA GLN A 105 21.14 -2.12 -33.97
C GLN A 105 21.47 -3.61 -33.76
N GLU A 106 21.27 -4.41 -34.80
CA GLU A 106 21.59 -5.84 -34.75
C GLU A 106 23.10 -6.07 -34.60
N GLY A 107 23.49 -7.03 -33.76
CA GLY A 107 24.88 -7.36 -33.46
C GLY A 107 25.58 -6.47 -32.44
N TYR A 108 24.91 -5.41 -31.92
CA TYR A 108 25.41 -4.49 -30.91
C TYR A 108 24.44 -4.43 -29.72
N GLU A 109 24.96 -3.99 -28.57
CA GLU A 109 24.16 -3.74 -27.37
C GLU A 109 23.72 -2.29 -27.29
N GLY A 110 22.70 -2.00 -26.44
CA GLY A 110 22.24 -0.64 -26.21
C GLY A 110 23.35 0.30 -25.77
N ASP A 111 24.29 -0.17 -24.94
CA ASP A 111 25.45 0.58 -24.49
C ASP A 111 26.37 1.04 -25.63
N ASP A 112 26.55 0.20 -26.67
CA ASP A 112 27.38 0.54 -27.83
C ASP A 112 26.67 1.62 -28.69
N ILE A 113 25.35 1.58 -28.79
CA ILE A 113 24.56 2.61 -29.45
C ILE A 113 24.69 3.94 -28.68
N ILE A 114 24.51 3.89 -27.34
CA ILE A 114 24.67 5.04 -26.45
C ILE A 114 26.07 5.65 -26.59
N GLY A 115 27.11 4.83 -26.51
CA GLY A 115 28.49 5.27 -26.64
C GLY A 115 28.82 5.91 -27.99
N THR A 116 28.27 5.31 -29.07
CA THR A 116 28.45 5.85 -30.43
C THR A 116 27.76 7.20 -30.59
N LEU A 117 26.49 7.28 -30.17
CA LEU A 117 25.71 8.51 -30.26
C LEU A 117 26.32 9.61 -29.40
N ALA A 118 26.64 9.32 -28.14
CA ALA A 118 27.25 10.28 -27.22
C ALA A 118 28.57 10.85 -27.76
N ARG A 119 29.42 9.99 -28.31
CA ARG A 119 30.69 10.42 -28.88
C ARG A 119 30.52 11.31 -30.12
N ARG A 120 29.61 10.94 -31.04
CA ARG A 120 29.36 11.68 -32.29
C ARG A 120 28.72 13.03 -31.99
N THR A 121 27.65 13.07 -31.20
CA THR A 121 26.96 14.31 -30.88
C THR A 121 27.82 15.26 -30.04
N ALA A 122 28.66 14.77 -29.12
CA ALA A 122 29.62 15.61 -28.42
C ALA A 122 30.67 16.21 -29.38
N ALA A 123 31.16 15.42 -30.37
CA ALA A 123 32.06 15.94 -31.41
C ALA A 123 31.40 16.99 -32.31
N ASP A 124 30.09 16.90 -32.52
CA ASP A 124 29.29 17.88 -33.27
C ASP A 124 28.95 19.15 -32.45
N GLY A 125 29.37 19.18 -31.16
CA GLY A 125 29.28 20.36 -30.29
C GLY A 125 28.08 20.41 -29.37
N TYR A 126 27.31 19.34 -29.24
CA TYR A 126 26.19 19.22 -28.33
C TYR A 126 26.67 18.93 -26.89
N ALA A 127 25.90 19.36 -25.90
CA ALA A 127 26.01 18.84 -24.54
C ALA A 127 25.24 17.51 -24.45
N VAL A 128 25.87 16.48 -23.89
CA VAL A 128 25.31 15.11 -23.90
C VAL A 128 25.07 14.62 -22.49
N ASP A 129 23.83 14.24 -22.20
CA ASP A 129 23.41 13.65 -20.94
C ASP A 129 23.01 12.19 -21.16
N VAL A 130 23.81 11.25 -20.66
CA VAL A 130 23.52 9.81 -20.74
C VAL A 130 22.83 9.34 -19.46
N VAL A 131 21.63 8.78 -19.56
CA VAL A 131 20.84 8.32 -18.41
C VAL A 131 20.76 6.79 -18.39
N THR A 132 21.36 6.18 -17.37
CA THR A 132 21.44 4.72 -17.23
C THR A 132 21.51 4.28 -15.78
N GLY A 133 21.24 3.01 -15.50
CA GLY A 133 21.54 2.35 -14.22
C GLY A 133 22.86 1.61 -14.22
N ASP A 134 23.52 1.50 -15.39
CA ASP A 134 24.77 0.74 -15.55
C ASP A 134 26.00 1.63 -15.35
N ARG A 135 26.92 1.14 -14.50
CA ARG A 135 28.19 1.83 -14.22
C ARG A 135 29.19 1.73 -15.36
N ASP A 136 28.97 0.83 -16.30
CA ASP A 136 29.88 0.68 -17.44
C ASP A 136 29.85 1.91 -18.35
N ALA A 137 28.73 2.62 -18.39
CA ALA A 137 28.61 3.89 -19.08
C ALA A 137 29.53 4.99 -18.53
N LEU A 138 30.08 4.84 -17.32
CA LEU A 138 31.03 5.80 -16.74
C LEU A 138 32.31 5.96 -17.60
N GLN A 139 32.63 4.99 -18.45
CA GLN A 139 33.71 5.11 -19.42
C GLN A 139 33.46 6.17 -20.51
N LEU A 140 32.20 6.62 -20.65
CA LEU A 140 31.79 7.64 -21.63
C LEU A 140 31.91 9.06 -21.13
N VAL A 141 32.16 9.27 -19.84
CA VAL A 141 32.20 10.59 -19.18
C VAL A 141 33.35 11.43 -19.77
N THR A 142 33.01 12.65 -20.19
CA THR A 142 33.96 13.67 -20.69
C THR A 142 33.50 15.05 -20.21
N ASP A 143 34.17 16.11 -20.62
CA ASP A 143 33.72 17.49 -20.32
C ASP A 143 32.39 17.87 -21.04
N ASP A 144 32.05 17.17 -22.12
CA ASP A 144 30.83 17.38 -22.90
C ASP A 144 29.81 16.23 -22.71
N VAL A 145 30.16 15.16 -21.99
CA VAL A 145 29.29 14.00 -21.73
C VAL A 145 29.14 13.78 -20.23
N THR A 146 27.96 14.01 -19.69
CA THR A 146 27.61 13.71 -18.29
C THR A 146 26.80 12.42 -18.23
N VAL A 147 27.16 11.53 -17.29
CA VAL A 147 26.40 10.29 -17.06
C VAL A 147 25.55 10.42 -15.81
N TYR A 148 24.23 10.33 -15.96
CA TYR A 148 23.27 10.31 -14.87
C TYR A 148 23.01 8.87 -14.45
N LEU A 149 23.62 8.46 -13.33
CA LEU A 149 23.39 7.13 -12.75
C LEU A 149 22.20 7.13 -11.83
N THR A 150 21.25 6.26 -12.09
CA THR A 150 20.11 6.03 -11.20
C THR A 150 20.57 5.28 -9.94
N LYS A 151 20.37 5.85 -8.69
CA LYS A 151 20.80 5.23 -7.43
C LYS A 151 19.72 4.37 -6.78
N LYS A 152 18.68 4.94 -6.18
CA LYS A 152 17.62 4.21 -5.47
C LYS A 152 16.24 4.70 -5.91
N GLY A 153 15.34 3.77 -6.24
CA GLY A 153 14.01 4.12 -6.78
C GLY A 153 14.11 4.67 -8.22
N ILE A 154 13.08 5.40 -8.64
CA ILE A 154 12.98 5.98 -9.99
C ILE A 154 13.40 7.45 -10.05
N THR A 155 13.59 8.09 -8.90
CA THR A 155 13.73 9.56 -8.82
C THR A 155 15.12 10.03 -8.36
N ASN A 156 16.00 9.14 -7.88
CA ASN A 156 17.31 9.56 -7.37
C ASN A 156 18.41 9.25 -8.37
N MET A 157 18.95 10.30 -9.01
CA MET A 157 20.03 10.22 -9.99
C MET A 157 21.26 10.98 -9.50
N LEU A 158 22.45 10.47 -9.86
CA LEU A 158 23.75 11.13 -9.63
C LEU A 158 24.33 11.56 -10.97
N ALA A 159 24.51 12.84 -11.17
CA ALA A 159 25.25 13.36 -12.29
C ALA A 159 26.76 13.11 -12.09
N VAL A 160 27.35 12.30 -12.95
CA VAL A 160 28.77 11.94 -12.90
C VAL A 160 29.51 12.68 -14.01
N THR A 161 30.34 13.60 -13.58
CA THR A 161 31.29 14.38 -14.41
C THR A 161 32.72 13.87 -14.16
N PRO A 162 33.74 14.30 -14.93
CA PRO A 162 35.11 13.94 -14.65
C PRO A 162 35.56 14.26 -13.22
N ALA A 163 35.10 15.38 -12.65
CA ALA A 163 35.39 15.75 -11.27
C ALA A 163 34.76 14.81 -10.24
N VAL A 164 33.53 14.34 -10.49
CA VAL A 164 32.86 13.36 -9.64
C VAL A 164 33.52 11.99 -9.75
N MET A 165 34.03 11.63 -10.94
CA MET A 165 34.80 10.39 -11.11
C MET A 165 36.05 10.38 -10.24
N GLU A 166 36.78 11.47 -10.22
CA GLU A 166 38.00 11.59 -9.40
C GLU A 166 37.67 11.58 -7.89
N SER A 167 36.68 12.36 -7.45
CA SER A 167 36.36 12.53 -6.02
C SER A 167 35.64 11.31 -5.41
N GLU A 168 34.70 10.69 -6.13
CA GLU A 168 33.85 9.62 -5.59
C GLU A 168 34.36 8.22 -5.91
N TYR A 169 34.99 8.04 -7.08
CA TYR A 169 35.41 6.72 -7.56
C TYR A 169 36.94 6.52 -7.49
N GLY A 170 37.72 7.60 -7.55
CA GLY A 170 39.19 7.54 -7.43
C GLY A 170 39.89 7.03 -8.70
N TYR A 171 39.21 7.03 -9.85
CA TYR A 171 39.76 6.66 -11.16
C TYR A 171 39.12 7.44 -12.28
N THR A 172 39.79 7.56 -13.41
CA THR A 172 39.32 8.29 -14.58
C THR A 172 38.32 7.49 -15.41
N PRO A 173 37.50 8.12 -16.25
CA PRO A 173 36.62 7.41 -17.19
C PRO A 173 37.32 6.35 -18.03
N ALA A 174 38.52 6.64 -18.57
CA ALA A 174 39.31 5.71 -19.34
C ALA A 174 39.73 4.46 -18.54
N GLN A 175 39.87 4.58 -17.22
CA GLN A 175 40.24 3.49 -16.34
C GLN A 175 39.09 2.56 -15.92
N VAL A 176 37.83 2.90 -16.25
CA VAL A 176 36.65 2.03 -15.97
C VAL A 176 36.86 0.64 -16.59
N VAL A 177 37.26 0.59 -17.85
CA VAL A 177 37.52 -0.68 -18.57
C VAL A 177 38.73 -1.44 -18.00
N ASP A 178 39.77 -0.72 -17.54
CA ASP A 178 40.93 -1.31 -16.90
C ASP A 178 40.59 -1.92 -15.53
N MET A 179 39.72 -1.28 -14.77
CA MET A 179 39.17 -1.86 -13.53
C MET A 179 38.41 -3.14 -13.81
N LYS A 180 37.52 -3.16 -14.81
CA LYS A 180 36.77 -4.34 -15.24
C LYS A 180 37.67 -5.43 -15.81
N ALA A 181 38.72 -5.09 -16.53
CA ALA A 181 39.73 -6.03 -17.04
C ALA A 181 40.36 -6.87 -15.92
N LEU A 182 40.65 -6.23 -14.78
CA LEU A 182 41.28 -6.89 -13.65
C LEU A 182 40.28 -7.61 -12.74
N MET A 183 39.16 -6.95 -12.36
CA MET A 183 38.24 -7.51 -11.38
C MET A 183 37.16 -8.42 -12.00
N GLY A 184 36.95 -8.34 -13.32
CA GLY A 184 35.86 -9.01 -14.02
C GLY A 184 34.50 -8.38 -13.71
N ASP A 185 33.43 -9.00 -14.23
CA ASP A 185 32.05 -8.69 -13.92
C ASP A 185 31.22 -9.97 -13.80
N THR A 186 30.68 -10.23 -12.61
CA THR A 186 29.86 -11.41 -12.37
C THR A 186 28.47 -11.31 -13.02
N ALA A 187 27.93 -10.11 -13.24
CA ALA A 187 26.63 -9.90 -13.86
C ALA A 187 26.67 -10.27 -15.34
N ASP A 188 27.76 -9.94 -16.03
CA ASP A 188 27.97 -10.21 -17.45
C ASP A 188 28.86 -11.44 -17.72
N ASN A 189 29.26 -12.11 -16.65
CA ASN A 189 30.15 -13.26 -16.71
C ASN A 189 31.52 -12.94 -17.38
N ILE A 190 31.99 -11.70 -17.16
CA ILE A 190 33.34 -11.28 -17.60
C ILE A 190 34.38 -11.85 -16.60
N PRO A 191 35.35 -12.63 -17.06
CA PRO A 191 36.16 -13.45 -16.17
C PRO A 191 37.11 -12.68 -15.24
N GLY A 192 37.72 -11.58 -15.67
CA GLY A 192 38.75 -10.88 -14.93
C GLY A 192 39.95 -11.74 -14.54
N VAL A 193 40.72 -11.27 -13.59
CA VAL A 193 41.81 -12.05 -12.94
C VAL A 193 41.30 -12.69 -11.65
N PRO A 194 41.23 -14.01 -11.53
CA PRO A 194 40.67 -14.70 -10.38
C PRO A 194 41.27 -14.27 -9.05
N GLY A 195 40.46 -13.73 -8.14
CA GLY A 195 40.84 -13.28 -6.80
C GLY A 195 41.43 -11.85 -6.77
N VAL A 196 41.28 -11.10 -7.85
CA VAL A 196 41.43 -9.65 -7.87
C VAL A 196 40.04 -9.00 -7.76
N GLY A 197 39.77 -8.34 -6.65
CA GLY A 197 38.56 -7.59 -6.42
C GLY A 197 38.77 -6.09 -6.60
N GLU A 198 37.70 -5.30 -6.51
CA GLU A 198 37.67 -3.85 -6.75
C GLU A 198 38.79 -3.08 -6.03
N LYS A 199 39.01 -3.31 -4.73
CA LYS A 199 40.09 -2.64 -3.97
C LYS A 199 41.49 -2.96 -4.51
N THR A 200 41.70 -4.18 -4.96
CA THR A 200 43.02 -4.59 -5.50
C THR A 200 43.21 -4.02 -6.90
N ALA A 201 42.17 -4.06 -7.73
CA ALA A 201 42.18 -3.47 -9.06
C ALA A 201 42.44 -1.96 -8.97
N LEU A 202 41.69 -1.25 -8.11
CA LEU A 202 41.88 0.19 -7.91
C LEU A 202 43.35 0.53 -7.51
N LYS A 203 43.90 -0.24 -6.58
CA LYS A 203 45.31 -0.03 -6.15
C LYS A 203 46.30 -0.23 -7.30
N LEU A 204 46.07 -1.26 -8.12
CA LEU A 204 46.93 -1.53 -9.28
C LEU A 204 46.84 -0.44 -10.35
N ILE A 205 45.60 -0.04 -10.68
CA ILE A 205 45.35 0.99 -11.70
C ILE A 205 45.84 2.36 -11.21
N SER A 206 45.61 2.71 -9.95
CA SER A 206 46.16 3.98 -9.37
C SER A 206 47.71 3.99 -9.38
N GLN A 207 48.37 2.84 -9.25
CA GLN A 207 49.85 2.76 -9.25
C GLN A 207 50.43 2.73 -10.66
N PHE A 208 49.83 1.99 -11.59
CA PHE A 208 50.41 1.71 -12.91
C PHE A 208 49.64 2.34 -14.08
N GLY A 209 48.56 3.12 -13.78
CA GLY A 209 47.78 3.89 -14.74
C GLY A 209 46.78 3.11 -15.58
N SER A 210 47.09 1.90 -15.99
CA SER A 210 46.24 1.06 -16.85
C SER A 210 46.53 -0.42 -16.64
N VAL A 211 45.66 -1.31 -17.16
CA VAL A 211 45.95 -2.76 -17.15
C VAL A 211 47.21 -3.09 -17.95
N HIS A 212 47.47 -2.34 -19.01
CA HIS A 212 48.74 -2.50 -19.79
C HIS A 212 49.97 -2.17 -18.93
N GLY A 213 49.93 -1.02 -18.22
CA GLY A 213 51.00 -0.63 -17.29
C GLY A 213 51.23 -1.63 -16.13
N VAL A 214 50.13 -2.26 -15.64
CA VAL A 214 50.26 -3.34 -14.64
C VAL A 214 51.08 -4.52 -15.21
N TYR A 215 50.90 -4.88 -16.48
CA TYR A 215 51.62 -5.98 -17.11
C TYR A 215 53.02 -5.61 -17.56
N GLU A 216 53.28 -4.36 -17.88
CA GLU A 216 54.66 -3.86 -18.18
C GLU A 216 55.53 -3.81 -16.92
N HIS A 217 54.93 -3.53 -15.77
CA HIS A 217 55.63 -3.41 -14.47
C HIS A 217 55.21 -4.53 -13.48
N LEU A 218 54.99 -5.73 -14.02
CA LEU A 218 54.47 -6.86 -13.22
C LEU A 218 55.43 -7.26 -12.08
N ASP A 219 56.71 -7.06 -12.27
CA ASP A 219 57.78 -7.31 -11.26
C ASP A 219 57.74 -6.29 -10.12
N GLU A 220 57.16 -5.12 -10.32
CA GLU A 220 56.98 -4.08 -9.26
C GLU A 220 55.71 -4.28 -8.44
N VAL A 221 54.80 -5.17 -8.83
CA VAL A 221 53.56 -5.47 -8.10
C VAL A 221 53.92 -6.14 -6.78
N LYS A 222 53.45 -5.56 -5.67
CA LYS A 222 53.68 -6.10 -4.33
C LYS A 222 52.90 -7.40 -4.08
N GLY A 223 53.65 -8.48 -3.77
CA GLY A 223 53.10 -9.77 -3.39
C GLY A 223 53.21 -10.84 -4.48
N LYS A 224 54.11 -11.81 -4.27
CA LYS A 224 54.44 -12.89 -5.21
C LYS A 224 53.25 -13.66 -5.73
N LYS A 225 52.26 -13.99 -4.85
CA LYS A 225 51.01 -14.65 -5.23
C LYS A 225 50.12 -13.81 -6.14
N LEU A 226 50.15 -12.50 -6.03
CA LEU A 226 49.41 -11.61 -6.89
C LEU A 226 50.09 -11.47 -8.26
N GLN A 227 51.41 -11.35 -8.29
CA GLN A 227 52.20 -11.38 -9.53
C GLN A 227 51.95 -12.67 -10.34
N GLU A 228 52.02 -13.83 -9.69
CA GLU A 228 51.73 -15.13 -10.31
C GLU A 228 50.32 -15.16 -10.89
N LYS A 229 49.30 -14.74 -10.12
CA LYS A 229 47.92 -14.69 -10.60
C LYS A 229 47.72 -13.77 -11.80
N LEU A 230 48.35 -12.59 -11.79
CA LEU A 230 48.30 -11.66 -12.92
C LEU A 230 48.96 -12.27 -14.14
N ALA A 231 50.17 -12.83 -13.98
CA ALA A 231 50.92 -13.48 -15.05
C ALA A 231 50.12 -14.62 -15.71
N ASP A 232 49.56 -15.52 -14.91
CA ASP A 232 48.83 -16.72 -15.37
C ASP A 232 47.49 -16.39 -16.05
N ASN A 233 46.94 -15.19 -15.81
CA ASN A 233 45.62 -14.77 -16.35
C ASN A 233 45.68 -13.52 -17.22
N LYS A 234 46.85 -13.23 -17.82
CA LYS A 234 47.01 -12.06 -18.72
C LYS A 234 46.00 -12.05 -19.85
N ASP A 235 45.84 -13.19 -20.52
CA ASP A 235 44.91 -13.32 -21.66
C ASP A 235 43.45 -13.09 -21.25
N LYS A 236 43.08 -13.53 -20.03
CA LYS A 236 41.76 -13.27 -19.49
C LYS A 236 41.54 -11.77 -19.18
N ALA A 237 42.54 -11.07 -18.66
CA ALA A 237 42.45 -9.64 -18.43
C ALA A 237 42.28 -8.85 -19.73
N VAL A 238 43.02 -9.24 -20.79
CA VAL A 238 42.88 -8.63 -22.15
C VAL A 238 41.49 -8.87 -22.68
N LEU A 239 41.04 -10.14 -22.68
CA LEU A 239 39.67 -10.48 -23.11
C LEU A 239 38.61 -9.72 -22.31
N SER A 240 38.78 -9.62 -20.99
CA SER A 240 37.85 -8.88 -20.14
C SER A 240 37.83 -7.41 -20.44
N LYS A 241 38.94 -6.80 -20.81
CA LYS A 241 39.01 -5.43 -21.29
C LYS A 241 38.21 -5.23 -22.57
N ASP A 242 38.39 -6.13 -23.56
CA ASP A 242 37.66 -6.07 -24.84
C ASP A 242 36.15 -6.25 -24.63
N LEU A 243 35.73 -7.17 -23.75
CA LEU A 243 34.32 -7.40 -23.41
C LEU A 243 33.67 -6.22 -22.68
N ALA A 244 34.41 -5.55 -21.80
CA ALA A 244 33.91 -4.41 -21.01
C ALA A 244 33.93 -3.08 -21.79
N THR A 245 34.64 -3.03 -22.93
CA THR A 245 34.75 -1.80 -23.73
C THR A 245 33.48 -1.55 -24.52
N ILE A 246 32.89 -0.38 -24.33
CA ILE A 246 31.75 0.10 -25.11
C ILE A 246 32.27 0.53 -26.50
N ARG A 247 31.69 -0.03 -27.55
CA ARG A 247 31.99 0.38 -28.93
C ARG A 247 31.36 1.73 -29.22
N CYS A 248 32.13 2.61 -29.87
CA CYS A 248 31.67 3.96 -30.22
C CYS A 248 31.69 4.20 -31.74
N ASP A 249 31.62 3.12 -32.50
CA ASP A 249 31.72 3.08 -33.98
C ASP A 249 30.58 2.30 -34.63
N VAL A 250 29.47 2.08 -33.91
CA VAL A 250 28.26 1.41 -34.42
C VAL A 250 27.77 2.12 -35.69
N PRO A 251 27.41 1.39 -36.74
CA PRO A 251 26.90 1.99 -37.99
C PRO A 251 25.45 2.49 -37.80
N LEU A 252 25.32 3.67 -37.14
CA LEU A 252 24.04 4.35 -36.95
C LEU A 252 23.83 5.35 -38.09
N ASP A 253 22.64 5.34 -38.65
CA ASP A 253 22.16 6.30 -39.62
C ASP A 253 21.10 7.18 -38.97
N TYR A 254 21.39 8.45 -38.73
CA TYR A 254 20.50 9.40 -38.07
C TYR A 254 20.76 10.84 -38.51
N THR A 255 19.75 11.67 -38.34
CA THR A 255 19.86 13.13 -38.36
C THR A 255 19.37 13.67 -37.01
N MET A 256 19.86 14.83 -36.57
CA MET A 256 19.47 15.41 -35.28
C MET A 256 17.96 15.67 -35.18
N ASP A 257 17.31 16.02 -36.27
CA ASP A 257 15.84 16.23 -36.30
C ASP A 257 15.04 15.01 -35.86
N MET A 258 15.58 13.78 -36.03
CA MET A 258 14.93 12.53 -35.58
C MET A 258 14.82 12.46 -34.05
N PHE A 259 15.63 13.21 -33.32
CA PHE A 259 15.64 13.21 -31.87
C PHE A 259 14.79 14.32 -31.25
N GLN A 260 14.18 15.19 -32.06
CA GLN A 260 13.17 16.13 -31.61
C GLN A 260 11.84 15.40 -31.42
N PRO A 261 11.27 15.36 -30.20
CA PRO A 261 9.98 14.72 -29.99
C PRO A 261 8.88 15.35 -30.83
N GLN A 262 8.13 14.50 -31.54
CA GLN A 262 7.01 14.90 -32.39
C GLN A 262 5.79 14.00 -32.05
N PRO A 263 5.10 14.27 -30.93
CA PRO A 263 4.02 13.40 -30.48
C PRO A 263 2.81 13.44 -31.42
N ARG A 264 2.20 12.25 -31.57
CA ARG A 264 0.95 12.08 -32.33
C ARG A 264 -0.22 12.15 -31.36
N GLN A 265 -0.84 13.31 -31.28
CA GLN A 265 -1.82 13.67 -30.25
C GLN A 265 -2.94 12.63 -30.04
N GLU A 266 -3.65 12.25 -31.11
CA GLU A 266 -4.76 11.28 -31.00
C GLU A 266 -4.29 9.92 -30.51
N ASP A 267 -3.14 9.42 -31.03
CA ASP A 267 -2.57 8.12 -30.67
C ASP A 267 -2.12 8.11 -29.20
N VAL A 268 -1.46 9.19 -28.73
CA VAL A 268 -1.03 9.30 -27.32
C VAL A 268 -2.23 9.30 -26.39
N ALA A 269 -3.24 10.11 -26.66
CA ALA A 269 -4.42 10.20 -25.83
C ALA A 269 -5.19 8.87 -25.75
N GLN A 270 -5.36 8.19 -26.89
CA GLN A 270 -6.03 6.89 -26.94
C GLN A 270 -5.24 5.81 -26.19
N LEU A 271 -3.91 5.74 -26.42
CA LEU A 271 -3.06 4.74 -25.79
C LEU A 271 -2.97 4.96 -24.27
N PHE A 272 -2.79 6.18 -23.81
CA PHE A 272 -2.71 6.47 -22.38
C PHE A 272 -4.04 6.19 -21.67
N ARG A 273 -5.19 6.46 -22.32
CA ARG A 273 -6.50 6.08 -21.77
C ARG A 273 -6.63 4.57 -21.62
N SER A 274 -6.24 3.78 -22.64
CA SER A 274 -6.32 2.32 -22.59
C SER A 274 -5.42 1.71 -21.52
N LEU A 275 -4.31 2.37 -21.20
CA LEU A 275 -3.36 1.94 -20.18
C LEU A 275 -3.69 2.48 -18.77
N GLY A 276 -4.72 3.34 -18.63
CA GLY A 276 -5.04 4.01 -17.38
C GLY A 276 -4.03 5.10 -16.97
N PHE A 277 -3.33 5.71 -17.93
CA PHE A 277 -2.25 6.69 -17.71
C PHE A 277 -2.69 8.15 -17.95
N ARG A 278 -3.96 8.47 -17.75
CA ARG A 278 -4.51 9.81 -18.07
C ARG A 278 -3.76 10.96 -17.39
N ASN A 279 -3.44 10.82 -16.10
CA ASN A 279 -2.63 11.81 -15.36
C ASN A 279 -1.23 12.05 -16.00
N LEU A 280 -0.66 11.04 -16.65
CA LEU A 280 0.62 11.24 -17.34
C LEU A 280 0.46 12.09 -18.59
N LEU A 281 -0.69 12.05 -19.26
CA LEU A 281 -0.97 12.89 -20.44
C LEU A 281 -0.93 14.37 -20.07
N GLU A 282 -1.63 14.75 -19.01
CA GLU A 282 -1.64 16.14 -18.49
C GLU A 282 -0.26 16.60 -18.07
N ARG A 283 0.49 15.75 -17.39
CA ARG A 283 1.85 16.04 -16.97
C ARG A 283 2.82 16.19 -18.13
N PHE A 284 2.64 15.45 -19.24
CA PHE A 284 3.40 15.68 -20.47
C PHE A 284 2.98 17.00 -21.13
N ALA A 285 1.69 17.29 -21.19
CA ALA A 285 1.17 18.54 -21.78
C ALA A 285 1.64 19.80 -21.06
N ALA A 286 2.08 19.69 -19.80
CA ALA A 286 2.68 20.80 -19.07
C ALA A 286 4.06 21.28 -19.62
N PHE A 287 4.70 20.48 -20.49
CA PHE A 287 5.93 20.88 -21.17
C PHE A 287 5.62 21.45 -22.55
N ASP A 288 6.24 22.58 -22.92
CA ASP A 288 5.97 23.29 -24.17
C ASP A 288 5.97 22.39 -25.40
N ARG A 289 6.86 21.39 -25.45
CA ARG A 289 7.00 20.45 -26.57
C ARG A 289 5.84 19.48 -26.72
N PHE A 290 5.08 19.28 -25.66
CA PHE A 290 3.93 18.40 -25.59
C PHE A 290 2.64 19.16 -25.33
N SER A 291 2.66 20.50 -25.30
CA SER A 291 1.51 21.36 -24.96
C SER A 291 0.28 21.10 -25.84
N HIS A 292 0.51 20.76 -27.12
CA HIS A 292 -0.56 20.41 -28.04
C HIS A 292 -1.27 19.08 -27.69
N LEU A 293 -0.71 18.26 -26.79
CA LEU A 293 -1.42 17.09 -26.28
C LEU A 293 -2.65 17.49 -25.43
N ALA A 294 -2.66 18.72 -24.93
CA ALA A 294 -3.81 19.30 -24.23
C ALA A 294 -4.88 19.86 -25.21
N GLU A 295 -4.53 20.13 -26.48
CA GLU A 295 -5.42 20.83 -27.44
C GLU A 295 -6.61 19.98 -27.93
N GLY A 296 -6.77 18.76 -27.46
CA GLY A 296 -7.89 17.87 -27.80
C GLY A 296 -8.83 17.56 -26.65
N ALA A 297 -8.51 17.98 -25.43
CA ALA A 297 -9.48 18.06 -24.37
C ALA A 297 -10.42 19.22 -24.70
N ALA A 298 -11.74 18.96 -24.86
CA ALA A 298 -12.72 20.04 -24.93
C ALA A 298 -12.40 21.00 -23.76
N PRO A 299 -12.28 22.31 -24.02
CA PRO A 299 -12.03 23.24 -22.93
C PRO A 299 -13.05 22.95 -21.85
N ALA A 300 -12.59 22.70 -20.62
CA ALA A 300 -13.47 22.54 -19.48
C ALA A 300 -14.38 23.79 -19.51
N GLU A 301 -15.68 23.58 -19.67
CA GLU A 301 -16.63 24.68 -19.67
C GLU A 301 -16.42 25.43 -18.35
N THR A 302 -15.99 26.68 -18.45
CA THR A 302 -15.82 27.55 -17.27
C THR A 302 -17.18 27.62 -16.58
N VAL A 303 -17.28 27.03 -15.35
CA VAL A 303 -18.52 27.11 -14.59
C VAL A 303 -18.84 28.58 -14.37
N GLN A 304 -20.00 29.02 -14.87
CA GLN A 304 -20.48 30.35 -14.55
C GLN A 304 -20.90 30.37 -13.08
N VAL A 305 -20.15 31.07 -12.27
CA VAL A 305 -20.50 31.32 -10.87
C VAL A 305 -21.64 32.31 -10.84
N MET A 306 -22.79 31.85 -10.41
CA MET A 306 -23.98 32.68 -10.26
C MET A 306 -24.05 33.35 -8.87
N ALA A 307 -24.91 34.34 -8.70
CA ALA A 307 -25.16 34.87 -7.37
C ALA A 307 -25.86 33.82 -6.49
N ALA A 308 -25.42 33.70 -5.24
CA ALA A 308 -26.01 32.76 -4.30
C ALA A 308 -27.52 33.02 -4.14
N PRO A 309 -28.37 32.03 -4.43
CA PRO A 309 -29.83 32.17 -4.27
C PRO A 309 -30.19 32.20 -2.76
N GLU A 310 -31.42 32.49 -2.39
CA GLU A 310 -31.87 32.35 -0.99
C GLU A 310 -31.78 30.89 -0.55
N ALA A 311 -31.23 30.62 0.66
CA ALA A 311 -31.03 29.25 1.17
C ALA A 311 -32.33 28.41 1.13
N ALA A 312 -33.48 29.01 1.46
CA ALA A 312 -34.76 28.32 1.44
C ALA A 312 -35.18 27.78 0.05
N SER A 313 -34.58 28.29 -1.04
CA SER A 313 -34.87 27.84 -2.40
C SER A 313 -34.22 26.50 -2.74
N LEU A 314 -33.31 26.00 -1.89
CA LEU A 314 -32.65 24.69 -2.02
C LEU A 314 -33.52 23.52 -1.56
N LYS A 315 -34.60 23.80 -0.80
CA LYS A 315 -35.55 22.76 -0.33
C LYS A 315 -36.11 21.95 -1.51
N GLY A 316 -36.05 20.64 -1.38
CA GLY A 316 -36.56 19.71 -2.39
C GLY A 316 -35.72 19.64 -3.69
N LYS A 317 -34.58 20.34 -3.78
CA LYS A 317 -33.68 20.26 -4.92
C LYS A 317 -32.51 19.33 -4.63
N THR A 318 -31.89 18.79 -5.66
CA THR A 318 -30.54 18.21 -5.58
C THR A 318 -29.53 19.34 -5.50
N VAL A 319 -28.67 19.29 -4.47
CA VAL A 319 -27.64 20.29 -4.20
C VAL A 319 -26.30 19.60 -4.09
N ALA A 320 -25.33 20.00 -4.89
CA ALA A 320 -23.95 19.57 -4.64
C ALA A 320 -23.24 20.59 -3.74
N VAL A 321 -22.40 20.09 -2.85
CA VAL A 321 -21.70 20.86 -1.82
C VAL A 321 -20.22 20.53 -1.89
N ALA A 322 -19.40 21.56 -2.06
CA ALA A 322 -17.94 21.51 -1.86
C ALA A 322 -17.57 22.49 -0.74
N ALA A 323 -16.73 22.05 0.20
CA ALA A 323 -16.37 22.88 1.34
C ALA A 323 -14.93 22.61 1.79
N HIS A 324 -14.29 23.67 2.32
CA HIS A 324 -13.07 23.52 3.07
C HIS A 324 -13.38 23.52 4.57
N TYR A 325 -12.63 22.72 5.33
CA TYR A 325 -12.85 22.52 6.75
C TYR A 325 -11.59 22.83 7.56
N ASP A 326 -11.76 23.49 8.70
CA ASP A 326 -10.79 23.46 9.80
C ASP A 326 -11.20 22.32 10.74
N ASP A 327 -10.44 21.24 10.71
CA ASP A 327 -10.65 20.01 11.49
C ASP A 327 -9.86 19.96 12.81
N SER A 328 -9.37 21.11 13.27
CA SER A 328 -8.67 21.24 14.55
C SER A 328 -9.55 20.89 15.76
N GLN A 329 -10.88 20.84 15.57
CA GLN A 329 -11.88 20.45 16.53
C GLN A 329 -12.68 19.24 16.05
N PRO A 330 -13.29 18.44 16.96
CA PRO A 330 -14.07 17.26 16.60
C PRO A 330 -15.24 17.57 15.64
N ILE A 331 -15.84 18.74 15.78
CA ILE A 331 -16.83 19.27 14.85
C ILE A 331 -16.13 20.36 14.02
N PRO A 332 -15.80 20.07 12.76
CA PRO A 332 -15.04 20.99 11.93
C PRO A 332 -15.79 22.29 11.66
N ALA A 333 -15.05 23.39 11.56
CA ALA A 333 -15.59 24.66 11.09
C ALA A 333 -15.47 24.75 9.58
N VAL A 334 -16.51 25.19 8.91
CA VAL A 334 -16.46 25.48 7.46
C VAL A 334 -15.71 26.79 7.25
N THR A 335 -14.63 26.73 6.48
CA THR A 335 -13.79 27.91 6.15
C THR A 335 -14.09 28.45 4.76
N ALA A 336 -14.60 27.62 3.84
CA ALA A 336 -15.11 28.02 2.54
C ALA A 336 -16.25 27.06 2.14
N LEU A 337 -17.28 27.59 1.46
CA LEU A 337 -18.46 26.84 1.06
C LEU A 337 -18.92 27.26 -0.34
N ALA A 338 -19.03 26.31 -1.23
CA ALA A 338 -19.65 26.48 -2.53
C ALA A 338 -20.71 25.39 -2.76
N MET A 339 -21.72 25.73 -3.55
CA MET A 339 -22.79 24.80 -3.87
C MET A 339 -23.12 24.87 -5.36
N ALA A 340 -23.66 23.77 -5.89
CA ALA A 340 -24.21 23.73 -7.24
C ALA A 340 -25.58 23.11 -7.24
N VAL A 341 -26.43 23.64 -8.14
CA VAL A 341 -27.75 23.16 -8.47
C VAL A 341 -27.86 23.04 -9.98
N GLU A 342 -29.00 22.60 -10.51
CA GLU A 342 -29.21 22.44 -11.95
C GLU A 342 -28.92 23.74 -12.75
N ASP A 343 -29.22 24.89 -12.15
CA ASP A 343 -29.10 26.22 -12.80
C ASP A 343 -27.61 26.74 -12.82
N GLY A 344 -26.69 26.15 -12.02
CA GLY A 344 -25.29 26.55 -11.94
C GLY A 344 -24.70 26.43 -10.55
N ALA A 345 -23.46 26.88 -10.41
CA ALA A 345 -22.71 26.86 -9.14
C ALA A 345 -22.60 28.28 -8.54
N PHE A 346 -22.46 28.38 -7.24
CA PHE A 346 -22.30 29.62 -6.50
C PHE A 346 -21.44 29.42 -5.24
N VAL A 347 -20.75 30.47 -4.86
CA VAL A 347 -20.04 30.57 -3.59
C VAL A 347 -21.00 31.15 -2.54
N VAL A 348 -21.04 30.51 -1.38
CA VAL A 348 -21.85 30.99 -0.26
C VAL A 348 -21.06 32.02 0.53
N PRO A 349 -21.57 33.23 0.83
CA PRO A 349 -20.89 34.17 1.70
C PRO A 349 -20.69 33.61 3.12
N GLU A 350 -19.57 33.84 3.76
CA GLU A 350 -19.25 33.33 5.11
C GLU A 350 -20.36 33.61 6.15
N SER A 351 -20.91 34.82 6.11
CA SER A 351 -21.99 35.22 7.04
C SER A 351 -23.30 34.45 6.87
N LYS A 352 -23.40 33.60 5.84
CA LYS A 352 -24.61 32.80 5.51
C LYS A 352 -24.36 31.29 5.61
N TYR A 353 -23.19 30.78 5.96
CA TYR A 353 -22.91 29.36 6.02
C TYR A 353 -23.93 28.59 6.83
N ASP A 354 -24.24 29.04 8.04
CA ASP A 354 -25.24 28.42 8.92
C ASP A 354 -26.62 28.29 8.27
N ALA A 355 -27.07 29.32 7.56
CA ALA A 355 -28.37 29.33 6.90
C ALA A 355 -28.44 28.31 5.75
N TYR A 356 -27.33 28.11 5.02
CA TYR A 356 -27.28 27.14 3.95
C TYR A 356 -27.08 25.70 4.47
N LEU A 357 -26.27 25.51 5.49
CA LEU A 357 -26.16 24.20 6.13
C LEU A 357 -27.46 23.75 6.79
N ALA A 358 -28.18 24.67 7.44
CA ALA A 358 -29.45 24.37 8.13
C ALA A 358 -30.54 23.85 7.22
N VAL A 359 -30.54 24.20 5.92
CA VAL A 359 -31.56 23.79 4.95
C VAL A 359 -31.26 22.44 4.27
N LEU A 360 -30.02 21.94 4.34
CA LEU A 360 -29.61 20.72 3.64
C LEU A 360 -30.44 19.47 3.99
N PRO A 361 -30.91 19.25 5.23
CA PRO A 361 -31.80 18.11 5.52
C PRO A 361 -33.10 18.09 4.72
N GLU A 362 -33.54 19.26 4.23
CA GLU A 362 -34.74 19.41 3.43
C GLU A 362 -34.50 19.36 1.91
N ALA A 363 -33.25 19.17 1.48
CA ALA A 363 -32.88 18.92 0.08
C ALA A 363 -33.41 17.55 -0.41
N ALA A 364 -33.59 17.37 -1.70
CA ALA A 364 -33.91 16.08 -2.28
C ALA A 364 -32.70 15.13 -2.26
N ALA A 365 -31.52 15.67 -2.49
CA ALA A 365 -30.24 14.99 -2.35
C ALA A 365 -29.11 16.02 -2.11
N VAL A 366 -28.13 15.65 -1.32
CA VAL A 366 -26.93 16.43 -1.05
C VAL A 366 -25.72 15.67 -1.58
N VAL A 367 -25.19 16.10 -2.71
CA VAL A 367 -24.03 15.48 -3.37
C VAL A 367 -22.76 16.11 -2.83
N THR A 368 -21.77 15.30 -2.48
CA THR A 368 -20.49 15.81 -1.95
C THR A 368 -19.36 14.80 -2.15
N ASP A 369 -18.14 15.23 -1.98
CA ASP A 369 -16.94 14.40 -1.92
C ASP A 369 -16.47 14.10 -0.48
N ASP A 370 -17.03 14.77 0.52
CA ASP A 370 -16.75 14.57 1.95
C ASP A 370 -18.04 14.64 2.79
N GLY A 371 -18.86 13.62 2.67
CA GLY A 371 -20.14 13.52 3.38
C GLY A 371 -20.01 13.52 4.89
N LYS A 372 -18.90 12.97 5.43
CA LYS A 372 -18.71 12.85 6.87
C LYS A 372 -18.40 14.20 7.52
N ASN A 373 -17.46 14.98 6.99
CA ASN A 373 -17.19 16.31 7.52
C ASN A 373 -18.34 17.28 7.27
N LEU A 374 -19.02 17.15 6.14
CA LEU A 374 -20.26 17.93 5.91
C LEU A 374 -21.34 17.62 6.96
N THR A 375 -21.55 16.35 7.30
CA THR A 375 -22.51 15.94 8.35
C THR A 375 -22.12 16.52 9.71
N LYS A 376 -20.84 16.41 10.10
CA LYS A 376 -20.34 16.99 11.35
C LYS A 376 -20.52 18.51 11.39
N ALA A 377 -20.16 19.22 10.34
CA ALA A 377 -20.29 20.67 10.27
C ALA A 377 -21.77 21.13 10.31
N ALA A 378 -22.63 20.44 9.56
CA ALA A 378 -24.06 20.75 9.53
C ALA A 378 -24.76 20.47 10.87
N SER A 379 -24.29 19.53 11.67
CA SER A 379 -24.89 19.18 12.97
C SER A 379 -24.99 20.34 13.97
N ARG A 380 -24.19 21.40 13.78
CA ARG A 380 -24.24 22.62 14.59
C ARG A 380 -25.55 23.42 14.43
N VAL A 381 -26.12 23.36 13.24
CA VAL A 381 -27.23 24.27 12.84
C VAL A 381 -28.41 23.54 12.22
N ALA A 382 -28.23 22.33 11.73
CA ALA A 382 -29.26 21.54 11.08
C ALA A 382 -29.88 20.53 12.04
N SER A 383 -31.17 20.29 11.90
CA SER A 383 -31.90 19.23 12.60
C SER A 383 -32.27 18.14 11.60
N GLY A 384 -31.74 16.92 11.81
CA GLY A 384 -32.04 15.77 10.96
C GLY A 384 -30.85 15.35 10.08
N ARG A 385 -30.99 14.18 9.46
CA ARG A 385 -29.96 13.60 8.58
C ARG A 385 -29.92 14.31 7.24
N LEU A 386 -28.73 14.42 6.70
CA LEU A 386 -28.53 14.86 5.33
C LEU A 386 -28.87 13.70 4.37
N PRO A 387 -29.63 13.92 3.28
CA PRO A 387 -29.85 12.94 2.22
C PRO A 387 -28.60 12.85 1.32
N LEU A 388 -27.53 12.29 1.84
CA LEU A 388 -26.20 12.32 1.22
C LEU A 388 -26.10 11.48 -0.05
N LYS A 389 -25.27 11.96 -0.95
CA LYS A 389 -24.76 11.21 -2.11
C LYS A 389 -23.25 11.50 -2.25
N ASP A 390 -22.43 10.66 -1.63
CA ASP A 390 -20.98 10.81 -1.60
C ASP A 390 -20.34 10.14 -2.83
N ILE A 391 -19.68 10.96 -3.67
CA ILE A 391 -19.08 10.50 -4.93
C ILE A 391 -17.79 9.72 -4.72
N VAL A 392 -17.06 9.97 -3.62
CA VAL A 392 -15.84 9.26 -3.24
C VAL A 392 -16.19 7.85 -2.77
N LEU A 393 -17.24 7.73 -1.97
CA LEU A 393 -17.77 6.45 -1.51
C LEU A 393 -18.28 5.60 -2.70
N ALA A 394 -18.93 6.21 -3.68
CA ALA A 394 -19.34 5.51 -4.89
C ALA A 394 -18.15 4.98 -5.68
N ALA A 395 -17.11 5.79 -5.85
CA ALA A 395 -15.86 5.38 -6.51
C ALA A 395 -15.14 4.26 -5.77
N TYR A 396 -15.09 4.31 -4.42
CA TYR A 396 -14.55 3.23 -3.59
C TYR A 396 -15.28 1.90 -3.79
N LEU A 397 -16.61 1.91 -3.83
CA LEU A 397 -17.39 0.67 -4.01
C LEU A 397 -17.14 0.02 -5.38
N LEU A 398 -16.89 0.83 -6.41
CA LEU A 398 -16.57 0.34 -7.75
C LEU A 398 -15.16 -0.28 -7.83
N ASP A 399 -14.17 0.28 -7.13
CA ASP A 399 -12.80 -0.25 -7.05
C ASP A 399 -12.20 -0.09 -5.64
N PRO A 400 -12.46 -1.02 -4.70
CA PRO A 400 -11.99 -0.93 -3.32
C PRO A 400 -10.49 -1.29 -3.15
N THR A 401 -9.76 -1.47 -4.24
CA THR A 401 -8.34 -1.87 -4.19
C THR A 401 -7.37 -0.69 -4.19
N ARG A 402 -7.86 0.51 -4.39
CA ARG A 402 -7.06 1.73 -4.41
C ARG A 402 -6.73 2.25 -3.02
N THR A 403 -5.66 3.03 -2.95
CA THR A 403 -5.21 3.67 -1.71
C THR A 403 -5.76 5.09 -1.52
N ALA A 404 -6.28 5.72 -2.60
CA ALA A 404 -6.85 7.06 -2.58
C ALA A 404 -7.85 7.26 -3.73
N TYR A 405 -8.85 8.10 -3.49
CA TYR A 405 -9.95 8.42 -4.38
C TYR A 405 -10.10 9.94 -4.56
N GLY A 406 -9.01 10.61 -4.95
CA GLY A 406 -9.03 12.06 -5.22
C GLY A 406 -9.89 12.43 -6.43
N LEU A 407 -10.26 13.71 -6.54
CA LEU A 407 -11.15 14.21 -7.61
C LEU A 407 -10.63 13.89 -9.02
N THR A 408 -9.33 13.89 -9.25
CA THR A 408 -8.73 13.48 -10.53
C THR A 408 -9.09 12.03 -10.89
N TYR A 409 -9.02 11.10 -9.93
CA TYR A 409 -9.43 9.71 -10.16
C TYR A 409 -10.93 9.60 -10.44
N ILE A 410 -11.74 10.37 -9.71
CA ILE A 410 -13.20 10.42 -9.89
C ILE A 410 -13.54 10.97 -11.28
N SER A 411 -12.88 12.03 -11.72
CA SER A 411 -12.96 12.60 -13.07
C SER A 411 -12.72 11.54 -14.14
N GLU A 412 -11.62 10.80 -14.01
CA GLU A 412 -11.26 9.72 -14.92
C GLU A 412 -12.29 8.57 -14.90
N THR A 413 -12.73 8.18 -13.69
CA THR A 413 -13.63 7.03 -13.52
C THR A 413 -15.02 7.30 -14.13
N PHE A 414 -15.54 8.51 -13.98
CA PHE A 414 -16.88 8.87 -14.42
C PHE A 414 -16.92 9.71 -15.70
N ASP A 415 -15.77 9.96 -16.31
CA ASP A 415 -15.64 10.76 -17.53
C ASP A 415 -16.32 12.15 -17.41
N VAL A 416 -15.96 12.87 -16.34
CA VAL A 416 -16.38 14.24 -16.08
C VAL A 416 -15.13 15.09 -15.91
N SER A 417 -15.03 16.19 -16.65
CA SER A 417 -13.86 17.06 -16.60
C SER A 417 -13.79 17.88 -15.31
N LEU A 418 -12.64 17.87 -14.65
CA LEU A 418 -12.31 18.84 -13.57
C LEU A 418 -12.01 20.20 -14.20
N GLN A 419 -12.36 21.27 -13.49
CA GLN A 419 -11.91 22.60 -13.86
C GLN A 419 -10.44 22.79 -13.41
N GLU A 420 -9.52 22.81 -14.37
CA GLU A 420 -8.12 23.16 -14.12
C GLU A 420 -7.87 24.62 -14.51
N GLY A 421 -7.07 25.32 -13.68
CA GLY A 421 -6.59 26.67 -14.02
C GLY A 421 -7.44 27.84 -13.51
N ALA A 422 -8.36 27.66 -12.57
CA ALA A 422 -8.96 28.78 -11.86
C ALA A 422 -7.90 29.47 -10.99
N GLU A 423 -7.64 30.74 -11.24
CA GLU A 423 -6.70 31.58 -10.46
C GLU A 423 -7.25 31.91 -9.05
N ASP A 424 -8.55 31.72 -8.84
CA ASP A 424 -9.29 32.10 -7.63
C ASP A 424 -9.80 30.83 -6.91
N ASP A 425 -9.49 30.69 -5.62
CA ASP A 425 -9.92 29.58 -4.78
C ASP A 425 -11.45 29.45 -4.68
N GLU A 426 -12.18 30.57 -4.73
CA GLU A 426 -13.64 30.56 -4.73
C GLU A 426 -14.22 29.96 -6.03
N GLN A 427 -13.66 30.32 -7.18
CA GLN A 427 -14.06 29.74 -8.47
C GLN A 427 -13.73 28.25 -8.55
N LYS A 428 -12.58 27.85 -8.00
CA LYS A 428 -12.20 26.45 -7.93
C LYS A 428 -13.19 25.65 -7.08
N LEU A 429 -13.55 26.15 -5.90
CA LEU A 429 -14.50 25.46 -5.01
C LEU A 429 -15.89 25.37 -5.64
N ALA A 430 -16.35 26.42 -6.36
CA ALA A 430 -17.59 26.37 -7.12
C ALA A 430 -17.51 25.35 -8.28
N GLY A 431 -16.34 25.23 -8.91
CA GLY A 431 -16.04 24.19 -9.89
C GLY A 431 -16.13 22.78 -9.32
N ASP A 432 -15.58 22.56 -8.12
CA ASP A 432 -15.65 21.27 -7.42
C ASP A 432 -17.11 20.91 -7.07
N ALA A 433 -17.93 21.87 -6.64
CA ALA A 433 -19.36 21.64 -6.43
C ALA A 433 -20.09 21.28 -7.74
N ALA A 434 -19.82 22.01 -8.84
CA ALA A 434 -20.39 21.69 -10.15
C ALA A 434 -19.95 20.33 -10.68
N PHE A 435 -18.68 20.00 -10.47
CA PHE A 435 -18.12 18.69 -10.79
C PHE A 435 -18.86 17.57 -10.03
N ALA A 436 -19.02 17.69 -8.72
CA ALA A 436 -19.74 16.71 -7.90
C ALA A 436 -21.19 16.55 -8.39
N PHE A 437 -21.86 17.65 -8.74
CA PHE A 437 -23.21 17.63 -9.31
C PHE A 437 -23.29 16.83 -10.61
N GLN A 438 -22.30 16.98 -11.49
CA GLN A 438 -22.23 16.27 -12.78
C GLN A 438 -21.82 14.80 -12.63
N VAL A 439 -20.95 14.49 -11.65
CA VAL A 439 -20.46 13.14 -11.38
C VAL A 439 -21.56 12.23 -10.86
N TRP A 440 -22.41 12.72 -9.96
CA TRP A 440 -23.35 11.85 -9.26
C TRP A 440 -24.27 11.03 -10.17
N PRO A 441 -24.94 11.60 -11.21
CA PRO A 441 -25.78 10.80 -12.10
C PRO A 441 -25.02 9.65 -12.79
N LYS A 442 -23.75 9.89 -13.16
CA LYS A 442 -22.89 8.88 -13.78
C LYS A 442 -22.45 7.83 -12.76
N ALA A 443 -22.09 8.26 -11.55
CA ALA A 443 -21.73 7.37 -10.46
C ALA A 443 -22.89 6.44 -10.08
N ALA A 444 -24.11 6.99 -9.96
CA ALA A 444 -25.31 6.22 -9.71
C ALA A 444 -25.58 5.17 -10.81
N ALA A 445 -25.40 5.54 -12.08
CA ALA A 445 -25.55 4.61 -13.20
C ALA A 445 -24.50 3.47 -13.18
N GLU A 446 -23.25 3.77 -12.84
CA GLU A 446 -22.20 2.73 -12.71
C GLU A 446 -22.42 1.84 -11.47
N LEU A 447 -22.91 2.38 -10.36
CA LEU A 447 -23.32 1.58 -9.20
C LEU A 447 -24.47 0.63 -9.55
N ASP A 448 -25.47 1.09 -10.31
CA ASP A 448 -26.60 0.26 -10.75
C ASP A 448 -26.13 -0.85 -11.69
N LYS A 449 -25.37 -0.51 -12.71
CA LYS A 449 -24.74 -1.47 -13.64
C LYS A 449 -23.88 -2.50 -12.92
N ALA A 450 -23.20 -2.09 -11.86
CA ALA A 450 -22.42 -2.96 -10.99
C ALA A 450 -23.27 -3.72 -9.95
N SER A 451 -24.59 -3.51 -9.86
CA SER A 451 -25.48 -4.05 -8.82
C SER A 451 -25.01 -3.71 -7.39
N LEU A 452 -24.49 -2.50 -7.20
CA LEU A 452 -23.98 -1.98 -5.93
C LEU A 452 -24.91 -0.95 -5.29
N THR A 453 -25.98 -0.51 -5.98
CA THR A 453 -26.90 0.52 -5.49
C THR A 453 -27.51 0.15 -4.13
N GLN A 454 -27.95 -1.10 -3.95
CA GLN A 454 -28.50 -1.54 -2.67
C GLN A 454 -27.44 -1.46 -1.55
N LEU A 455 -26.22 -1.93 -1.79
CA LEU A 455 -25.12 -1.85 -0.84
C LEU A 455 -24.81 -0.39 -0.46
N TYR A 456 -24.78 0.49 -1.47
CA TYR A 456 -24.56 1.91 -1.27
C TYR A 456 -25.68 2.54 -0.42
N ASP A 457 -26.95 2.40 -0.83
CA ASP A 457 -28.08 3.10 -0.20
C ASP A 457 -28.45 2.52 1.17
N THR A 458 -28.25 1.22 1.44
CA THR A 458 -28.70 0.58 2.68
C THR A 458 -27.61 0.39 3.73
N ILE A 459 -26.35 0.38 3.33
CA ILE A 459 -25.22 0.11 4.25
C ILE A 459 -24.26 1.29 4.31
N GLU A 460 -23.71 1.68 3.17
CA GLU A 460 -22.54 2.56 3.15
C GLU A 460 -22.89 4.04 3.31
N GLU A 461 -23.94 4.52 2.62
CA GLU A 461 -24.37 5.91 2.75
C GLU A 461 -24.92 6.22 4.16
N PRO A 462 -25.81 5.41 4.76
CA PRO A 462 -26.28 5.67 6.12
C PRO A 462 -25.13 5.62 7.16
N LEU A 463 -24.10 4.83 6.90
CA LEU A 463 -22.95 4.72 7.76
C LEU A 463 -22.16 6.02 7.90
N ILE A 464 -22.19 6.89 6.89
CA ILE A 464 -21.54 8.22 6.95
C ILE A 464 -22.05 8.99 8.17
N HIS A 465 -23.37 9.02 8.38
CA HIS A 465 -23.98 9.67 9.53
C HIS A 465 -23.56 9.01 10.84
N THR A 466 -23.65 7.69 10.93
CA THR A 466 -23.26 6.93 12.12
C THR A 466 -21.81 7.20 12.51
N LEU A 467 -20.89 7.17 11.53
CA LEU A 467 -19.47 7.44 11.78
C LEU A 467 -19.23 8.91 12.17
N ALA A 468 -19.93 9.86 11.57
CA ALA A 468 -19.85 11.26 11.94
C ALA A 468 -20.26 11.47 13.42
N VAL A 469 -21.35 10.85 13.86
CA VAL A 469 -21.79 10.91 15.25
C VAL A 469 -20.78 10.27 16.20
N MET A 470 -20.27 9.10 15.87
CA MET A 470 -19.22 8.41 16.67
C MET A 470 -17.96 9.27 16.81
N GLU A 471 -17.52 9.89 15.72
CA GLU A 471 -16.35 10.78 15.73
C GLU A 471 -16.60 12.06 16.55
N MET A 472 -17.81 12.58 16.57
CA MET A 472 -18.18 13.73 17.42
C MET A 472 -18.30 13.35 18.90
N ASN A 473 -18.76 12.15 19.21
CA ASN A 473 -18.87 11.66 20.58
C ASN A 473 -17.51 11.53 21.27
N GLY A 474 -16.52 10.94 20.54
CA GLY A 474 -15.21 10.63 21.11
C GLY A 474 -15.30 9.63 22.27
N PHE A 475 -14.18 9.32 22.93
CA PHE A 475 -14.13 8.39 24.05
C PHE A 475 -13.36 9.02 25.21
N THR A 476 -13.92 9.04 26.40
CA THR A 476 -13.29 9.65 27.61
C THR A 476 -12.13 8.79 28.10
N VAL A 477 -11.03 9.43 28.44
CA VAL A 477 -9.82 8.80 29.00
C VAL A 477 -9.56 9.30 30.41
N ASP A 478 -9.39 8.38 31.34
CA ASP A 478 -8.93 8.67 32.70
C ASP A 478 -7.45 9.10 32.69
N THR A 479 -7.22 10.39 32.64
CA THR A 479 -5.88 10.98 32.51
C THR A 479 -5.01 10.70 33.76
N ASP A 480 -5.58 10.71 34.94
CA ASP A 480 -4.84 10.46 36.18
C ASP A 480 -4.34 9.00 36.22
N ARG A 481 -5.21 8.09 35.86
CA ARG A 481 -4.86 6.67 35.73
C ARG A 481 -3.83 6.41 34.60
N LEU A 482 -3.94 7.12 33.47
CA LEU A 482 -2.97 7.07 32.37
C LEU A 482 -1.58 7.48 32.86
N MET A 483 -1.46 8.62 33.55
CA MET A 483 -0.18 9.11 34.09
C MET A 483 0.41 8.17 35.15
N THR A 484 -0.43 7.62 36.02
CA THR A 484 -0.02 6.62 37.01
C THR A 484 0.54 5.37 36.32
N MET A 485 -0.19 4.82 35.34
CA MET A 485 0.20 3.64 34.58
C MET A 485 1.50 3.88 33.82
N LYS A 486 1.64 5.03 33.16
CA LYS A 486 2.86 5.44 32.45
C LYS A 486 4.08 5.43 33.39
N SER A 487 3.95 6.01 34.57
CA SER A 487 5.01 6.03 35.57
C SER A 487 5.38 4.62 36.07
N GLU A 488 4.39 3.77 36.32
CA GLU A 488 4.62 2.38 36.76
C GLU A 488 5.31 1.52 35.71
N LEU A 489 4.81 1.56 34.46
CA LEU A 489 5.39 0.78 33.36
C LEU A 489 6.78 1.29 32.99
N SER A 490 7.03 2.61 33.07
CA SER A 490 8.36 3.16 32.83
C SER A 490 9.36 2.66 33.88
N ARG A 491 9.02 2.66 35.19
CA ARG A 491 9.90 2.10 36.22
C ARG A 491 10.20 0.61 35.99
N GLN A 492 9.20 -0.17 35.54
CA GLN A 492 9.40 -1.58 35.23
C GLN A 492 10.34 -1.76 34.04
N ALA A 493 10.18 -0.93 32.98
CA ALA A 493 11.04 -0.96 31.81
C ALA A 493 12.49 -0.58 32.16
N ASP A 494 12.69 0.45 32.97
CA ASP A 494 14.02 0.89 33.40
C ASP A 494 14.72 -0.19 34.25
N ALA A 495 14.01 -0.83 35.16
CA ALA A 495 14.54 -1.96 35.95
C ALA A 495 14.93 -3.17 35.07
N LEU A 496 14.15 -3.44 34.01
CA LEU A 496 14.51 -4.49 33.04
C LEU A 496 15.71 -4.09 32.19
N GLU A 497 15.82 -2.83 31.80
CA GLU A 497 16.94 -2.29 31.05
C GLU A 497 18.28 -2.47 31.85
N GLU A 498 18.28 -2.09 33.13
CA GLU A 498 19.41 -2.31 34.00
C GLU A 498 19.77 -3.81 34.09
N ALA A 499 18.78 -4.67 34.32
CA ALA A 499 18.97 -6.10 34.44
C ALA A 499 19.46 -6.75 33.12
N ILE A 500 19.13 -6.18 31.94
CA ILE A 500 19.63 -6.61 30.62
C ILE A 500 21.10 -6.17 30.46
N TYR A 501 21.44 -4.96 30.90
CA TYR A 501 22.83 -4.48 30.87
C TYR A 501 23.75 -5.30 31.79
N ASP A 502 23.25 -5.68 32.98
CA ASP A 502 23.98 -6.56 33.89
C ASP A 502 24.24 -7.94 33.27
N ASP A 503 23.22 -8.53 32.63
CA ASP A 503 23.38 -9.82 31.93
C ASP A 503 24.32 -9.73 30.70
N ALA A 504 24.29 -8.58 30.00
CA ALA A 504 25.16 -8.32 28.84
C ALA A 504 26.59 -7.93 29.25
N GLY A 505 26.80 -7.39 30.47
CA GLY A 505 28.05 -6.83 30.98
C GLY A 505 28.49 -5.54 30.31
N GLU A 506 27.59 -4.86 29.60
CA GLU A 506 27.78 -3.55 28.97
C GLU A 506 26.44 -2.89 28.60
N THR A 507 26.45 -1.57 28.46
CA THR A 507 25.30 -0.80 27.98
C THR A 507 25.25 -0.78 26.47
N PHE A 508 24.05 -0.91 25.89
CA PHE A 508 23.82 -0.87 24.46
C PHE A 508 22.36 -0.49 24.18
N ASN A 509 22.03 -0.11 22.94
CA ASN A 509 20.65 0.17 22.58
C ASN A 509 19.88 -1.14 22.32
N ILE A 510 19.04 -1.57 23.27
CA ILE A 510 18.24 -2.81 23.23
C ILE A 510 17.23 -2.78 22.07
N ASN A 511 16.79 -1.58 21.65
CA ASN A 511 15.89 -1.39 20.52
C ASN A 511 16.63 -1.41 19.17
N SER A 512 17.97 -1.40 19.15
CA SER A 512 18.74 -1.52 17.91
C SER A 512 18.96 -3.00 17.55
N PRO A 513 18.32 -3.54 16.47
CA PRO A 513 18.53 -4.93 16.06
C PRO A 513 19.99 -5.27 15.80
N LYS A 514 20.77 -4.28 15.34
CA LYS A 514 22.20 -4.45 15.05
C LYS A 514 23.03 -4.63 16.33
N GLN A 515 22.84 -3.75 17.32
CA GLN A 515 23.59 -3.83 18.59
C GLN A 515 23.17 -5.07 19.38
N LEU A 516 21.87 -5.30 19.50
CA LEU A 516 21.34 -6.49 20.17
C LEU A 516 21.83 -7.78 19.48
N GLY A 517 21.89 -7.81 18.15
CA GLY A 517 22.43 -8.95 17.41
C GLY A 517 23.89 -9.25 17.73
N VAL A 518 24.74 -8.26 17.91
CA VAL A 518 26.13 -8.41 18.36
C VAL A 518 26.19 -9.02 19.77
N ILE A 519 25.37 -8.50 20.71
CA ILE A 519 25.33 -9.04 22.07
C ILE A 519 24.91 -10.50 22.09
N LEU A 520 23.79 -10.84 21.43
CA LEU A 520 23.23 -12.19 21.47
C LEU A 520 24.10 -13.22 20.73
N PHE A 521 24.56 -12.91 19.53
CA PHE A 521 25.15 -13.90 18.64
C PHE A 521 26.69 -13.87 18.59
N GLU A 522 27.33 -12.75 18.91
CA GLU A 522 28.80 -12.65 18.91
C GLU A 522 29.36 -12.73 20.32
N LYS A 523 28.77 -12.00 21.29
CA LYS A 523 29.25 -11.98 22.67
C LYS A 523 28.76 -13.18 23.49
N LEU A 524 27.44 -13.41 23.52
CA LEU A 524 26.84 -14.53 24.26
C LEU A 524 26.84 -15.85 23.46
N GLN A 525 27.26 -15.81 22.19
CA GLN A 525 27.40 -16.96 21.30
C GLN A 525 26.13 -17.84 21.22
N LEU A 526 24.96 -17.23 21.30
CA LEU A 526 23.69 -17.94 21.13
C LEU A 526 23.52 -18.45 19.69
N PRO A 527 22.76 -19.53 19.47
CA PRO A 527 22.57 -20.08 18.13
C PRO A 527 21.85 -19.10 17.21
N VAL A 528 22.40 -18.89 16.01
CA VAL A 528 21.80 -18.02 15.00
C VAL A 528 20.64 -18.72 14.32
N ILE A 529 19.43 -18.31 14.62
CA ILE A 529 18.20 -18.90 14.06
C ILE A 529 17.93 -18.35 12.65
N LYS A 530 18.12 -17.03 12.46
CA LYS A 530 17.78 -16.36 11.19
C LYS A 530 18.73 -15.18 10.93
N LYS A 531 19.14 -15.02 9.65
CA LYS A 531 19.87 -13.84 9.18
C LYS A 531 19.01 -13.00 8.24
N THR A 532 19.23 -11.70 8.27
CA THR A 532 18.68 -10.72 7.31
C THR A 532 19.74 -10.29 6.31
N LYS A 533 19.38 -9.52 5.30
CA LYS A 533 20.38 -8.95 4.36
C LYS A 533 21.41 -8.04 5.04
N THR A 534 21.08 -7.47 6.20
CA THR A 534 21.87 -6.48 6.92
C THR A 534 22.49 -7.00 8.22
N GLY A 535 22.32 -8.28 8.58
CA GLY A 535 22.87 -8.87 9.80
C GLY A 535 21.99 -9.94 10.44
N TYR A 536 22.06 -10.07 11.76
CA TYR A 536 21.27 -11.02 12.53
C TYR A 536 19.84 -10.53 12.72
N SER A 537 18.86 -11.45 12.60
CA SER A 537 17.49 -11.12 12.98
C SER A 537 17.32 -11.21 14.51
N THR A 538 16.67 -10.20 15.08
CA THR A 538 16.26 -10.17 16.50
C THR A 538 14.75 -9.95 16.62
N ASP A 539 13.97 -10.45 15.63
CA ASP A 539 12.51 -10.40 15.68
C ASP A 539 11.97 -11.29 16.83
N SER A 540 10.73 -11.07 17.23
CA SER A 540 10.15 -11.80 18.37
C SER A 540 10.18 -13.30 18.17
N SER A 541 9.97 -13.80 16.95
CA SER A 541 10.00 -15.24 16.66
C SER A 541 11.40 -15.86 16.86
N VAL A 542 12.47 -15.10 16.58
CA VAL A 542 13.84 -15.51 16.84
C VAL A 542 14.11 -15.50 18.34
N LEU A 543 13.69 -14.45 19.05
CA LEU A 543 13.87 -14.37 20.51
C LEU A 543 13.05 -15.47 21.22
N ASP A 544 11.80 -15.72 20.80
CA ASP A 544 11.00 -16.82 21.36
C ASP A 544 11.68 -18.18 21.21
N ALA A 545 12.32 -18.45 20.06
CA ALA A 545 13.08 -19.67 19.85
C ALA A 545 14.38 -19.76 20.70
N LEU A 546 14.81 -18.66 21.29
CA LEU A 546 15.99 -18.58 22.15
C LEU A 546 15.65 -18.49 23.66
N ARG A 547 14.37 -18.53 24.07
CA ARG A 547 13.94 -18.35 25.48
C ARG A 547 14.70 -19.25 26.46
N ASP A 548 14.84 -20.53 26.12
CA ASP A 548 15.50 -21.52 26.99
C ASP A 548 17.04 -21.46 26.95
N LYS A 549 17.61 -20.53 26.17
CA LYS A 549 19.06 -20.47 25.95
C LYS A 549 19.77 -19.47 26.86
N HIS A 550 19.09 -18.41 27.27
CA HIS A 550 19.67 -17.40 28.16
C HIS A 550 18.56 -16.57 28.86
N PRO A 551 18.67 -16.30 30.20
CA PRO A 551 17.67 -15.56 30.97
C PRO A 551 17.40 -14.15 30.45
N MET A 552 18.39 -13.52 29.82
CA MET A 552 18.25 -12.19 29.24
C MET A 552 17.19 -12.13 28.14
N ILE A 553 16.89 -13.24 27.48
CA ILE A 553 15.90 -13.27 26.36
C ILE A 553 14.51 -12.89 26.85
N ASP A 554 14.07 -13.48 27.96
CA ASP A 554 12.76 -13.14 28.54
C ASP A 554 12.70 -11.69 29.00
N LYS A 555 13.78 -11.16 29.56
CA LYS A 555 13.88 -9.74 29.94
C LYS A 555 13.76 -8.83 28.72
N ILE A 556 14.45 -9.15 27.61
CA ILE A 556 14.35 -8.39 26.34
C ILE A 556 12.93 -8.42 25.77
N LEU A 557 12.30 -9.58 25.74
CA LEU A 557 10.92 -9.71 25.24
C LEU A 557 9.96 -8.87 26.09
N HIS A 558 10.10 -8.92 27.42
CA HIS A 558 9.29 -8.15 28.35
C HIS A 558 9.55 -6.64 28.23
N PHE A 559 10.83 -6.23 28.19
CA PHE A 559 11.22 -4.84 27.96
C PHE A 559 10.63 -4.27 26.68
N ARG A 560 10.75 -4.99 25.55
CA ARG A 560 10.18 -4.56 24.28
C ARG A 560 8.65 -4.46 24.31
N ALA A 561 7.99 -5.38 25.01
CA ALA A 561 6.55 -5.34 25.19
C ALA A 561 6.13 -4.08 25.98
N LEU A 562 6.82 -3.78 27.10
CA LEU A 562 6.55 -2.58 27.91
C LEU A 562 6.84 -1.30 27.12
N LYS A 563 8.01 -1.19 26.49
CA LYS A 563 8.36 0.00 25.69
C LYS A 563 7.37 0.23 24.54
N LYS A 564 6.86 -0.83 23.91
CA LYS A 564 5.82 -0.73 22.89
C LYS A 564 4.51 -0.22 23.48
N LEU A 565 4.08 -0.71 24.66
CA LEU A 565 2.88 -0.25 25.32
C LEU A 565 2.99 1.23 25.70
N ILE A 566 4.12 1.63 26.29
CA ILE A 566 4.37 3.02 26.68
C ILE A 566 4.34 3.91 25.42
N SER A 567 5.20 3.63 24.44
CA SER A 567 5.36 4.52 23.29
C SER A 567 4.15 4.56 22.35
N THR A 568 3.47 3.43 22.15
CA THR A 568 2.37 3.36 21.18
C THR A 568 1.05 3.80 21.79
N TYR A 569 0.78 3.44 23.06
CA TYR A 569 -0.52 3.69 23.67
C TYR A 569 -0.48 4.80 24.72
N LEU A 570 0.48 4.85 25.66
CA LEU A 570 0.44 5.89 26.69
C LEU A 570 0.98 7.22 26.15
N ASP A 571 2.18 7.23 25.56
CA ASP A 571 2.75 8.42 24.94
C ASP A 571 1.98 8.86 23.68
N GLY A 572 1.40 7.90 22.98
CA GLY A 572 0.62 8.16 21.76
C GLY A 572 -0.79 8.70 22.02
N LEU A 573 -1.43 8.32 23.16
CA LEU A 573 -2.78 8.78 23.50
C LEU A 573 -2.76 10.13 24.25
N GLU A 574 -1.79 10.36 25.11
CA GLU A 574 -1.70 11.56 25.96
C GLU A 574 -1.88 12.89 25.17
N PRO A 575 -1.16 13.15 24.07
CA PRO A 575 -1.29 14.39 23.31
C PRO A 575 -2.61 14.52 22.53
N LEU A 576 -3.37 13.45 22.40
CA LEU A 576 -4.64 13.42 21.66
C LEU A 576 -5.86 13.64 22.56
N ILE A 577 -5.66 13.70 23.87
CA ILE A 577 -6.74 14.00 24.82
C ILE A 577 -7.05 15.50 24.73
N VAL A 578 -8.27 15.83 24.34
CA VAL A 578 -8.76 17.22 24.30
C VAL A 578 -9.01 17.67 25.75
N PRO A 579 -8.28 18.68 26.28
CA PRO A 579 -8.34 19.05 27.69
C PRO A 579 -9.72 19.47 28.17
N GLU A 580 -10.52 20.11 27.31
CA GLU A 580 -11.85 20.64 27.61
C GLU A 580 -12.88 19.53 27.83
N THR A 581 -12.71 18.38 27.18
CA THR A 581 -13.68 17.28 27.22
C THR A 581 -13.14 16.04 27.92
N GLY A 582 -11.81 15.92 28.08
CA GLY A 582 -11.16 14.70 28.54
C GLY A 582 -11.30 13.52 27.57
N ARG A 583 -11.69 13.78 26.31
CA ARG A 583 -11.98 12.76 25.31
C ARG A 583 -10.91 12.70 24.24
N ILE A 584 -10.79 11.54 23.63
CA ILE A 584 -10.06 11.29 22.38
C ILE A 584 -11.06 11.11 21.26
N TYR A 585 -10.77 11.70 20.11
CA TYR A 585 -11.60 11.65 18.92
C TYR A 585 -10.83 10.92 17.81
N THR A 586 -11.19 9.66 17.58
CA THR A 586 -10.59 8.86 16.50
C THR A 586 -11.29 9.12 15.17
N HIS A 587 -10.58 8.94 14.07
CA HIS A 587 -11.17 8.94 12.73
C HIS A 587 -11.48 7.51 12.28
N PHE A 588 -12.72 7.26 11.83
CA PHE A 588 -13.12 6.00 11.24
C PHE A 588 -13.04 6.07 9.71
N ASN A 589 -12.12 5.34 9.12
CA ASN A 589 -11.92 5.33 7.69
C ASN A 589 -12.80 4.25 7.05
N GLN A 590 -13.78 4.68 6.26
CA GLN A 590 -14.73 3.80 5.57
C GLN A 590 -14.17 3.23 4.26
N MET A 591 -13.23 3.91 3.60
CA MET A 591 -12.78 3.67 2.23
C MET A 591 -11.32 3.20 2.10
N VAL A 592 -10.75 2.59 3.15
CA VAL A 592 -9.32 2.17 3.17
C VAL A 592 -9.15 0.68 2.92
N THR A 593 -10.05 -0.15 3.45
CA THR A 593 -9.87 -1.60 3.37
C THR A 593 -10.58 -2.19 2.16
N SER A 594 -9.94 -3.10 1.46
CA SER A 594 -10.55 -3.79 0.32
C SER A 594 -11.59 -4.85 0.70
N THR A 595 -11.80 -5.10 2.00
CA THR A 595 -12.78 -6.06 2.53
C THR A 595 -14.08 -5.40 2.98
N GLY A 596 -14.14 -4.07 3.00
CA GLY A 596 -15.26 -3.30 3.58
C GLY A 596 -15.18 -3.10 5.09
N ARG A 597 -14.19 -3.68 5.79
CA ARG A 597 -13.96 -3.38 7.21
C ARG A 597 -13.60 -1.91 7.41
N LEU A 598 -14.03 -1.32 8.51
CA LEU A 598 -13.55 -0.03 8.96
C LEU A 598 -12.09 -0.12 9.41
N SER A 599 -11.38 0.97 9.31
CA SER A 599 -10.13 1.17 10.04
C SER A 599 -10.23 2.44 10.86
N SER A 600 -9.45 2.54 11.93
CA SER A 600 -9.41 3.73 12.76
C SER A 600 -7.99 4.31 12.78
N SER A 601 -7.90 5.63 12.81
CA SER A 601 -6.63 6.36 12.84
C SER A 601 -6.70 7.56 13.78
N ASP A 602 -5.57 8.00 14.26
CA ASP A 602 -5.35 9.22 15.02
C ASP A 602 -6.23 9.37 16.29
N PRO A 603 -6.24 8.37 17.18
CA PRO A 603 -5.45 7.14 17.27
C PRO A 603 -6.16 5.91 16.72
N ASN A 604 -5.43 4.83 16.40
CA ASN A 604 -6.05 3.57 16.05
C ASN A 604 -6.53 2.81 17.30
N LEU A 605 -7.80 2.99 17.66
CA LEU A 605 -8.41 2.31 18.80
C LEU A 605 -8.69 0.82 18.56
N GLN A 606 -8.77 0.38 17.30
CA GLN A 606 -9.02 -1.02 16.95
C GLN A 606 -7.81 -1.93 17.20
N ASN A 607 -6.62 -1.36 17.38
CA ASN A 607 -5.37 -2.09 17.63
C ASN A 607 -5.00 -2.21 19.11
N ILE A 608 -5.82 -1.74 20.05
CA ILE A 608 -5.54 -1.85 21.48
C ILE A 608 -5.55 -3.33 21.89
N PRO A 609 -4.45 -3.88 22.45
CA PRO A 609 -4.32 -5.31 22.71
C PRO A 609 -5.36 -5.83 23.73
N ILE A 610 -5.87 -7.04 23.48
CA ILE A 610 -6.82 -7.73 24.37
C ILE A 610 -6.18 -8.95 25.04
N ARG A 611 -5.21 -9.59 24.34
CA ARG A 611 -4.70 -10.91 24.74
C ARG A 611 -3.74 -10.89 25.92
N THR A 612 -3.04 -9.78 26.13
CA THR A 612 -2.10 -9.63 27.24
C THR A 612 -2.73 -8.87 28.40
N GLU A 613 -2.34 -9.18 29.64
CA GLU A 613 -2.82 -8.49 30.84
C GLU A 613 -2.53 -6.99 30.77
N GLN A 614 -1.31 -6.61 30.38
CA GLN A 614 -0.95 -5.20 30.21
C GLN A 614 -1.77 -4.52 29.12
N GLY A 615 -2.05 -5.21 28.00
CA GLY A 615 -2.90 -4.67 26.94
C GLY A 615 -4.34 -4.45 27.41
N ARG A 616 -4.90 -5.37 28.20
CA ARG A 616 -6.22 -5.18 28.80
C ARG A 616 -6.26 -3.97 29.73
N LYS A 617 -5.21 -3.76 30.54
CA LYS A 617 -5.08 -2.56 31.39
C LYS A 617 -5.12 -1.25 30.61
N ILE A 618 -4.69 -1.20 29.34
CA ILE A 618 -4.87 0.00 28.49
C ILE A 618 -6.36 0.29 28.26
N ARG A 619 -7.18 -0.73 28.07
CA ARG A 619 -8.64 -0.54 27.92
C ARG A 619 -9.31 0.00 29.17
N SER A 620 -8.77 -0.26 30.36
CA SER A 620 -9.30 0.30 31.61
C SER A 620 -9.11 1.83 31.76
N LEU A 621 -8.32 2.43 30.87
CA LEU A 621 -8.18 3.90 30.79
C LEU A 621 -9.40 4.57 30.15
N PHE A 622 -10.18 3.82 29.37
CA PHE A 622 -11.35 4.33 28.68
C PHE A 622 -12.58 4.13 29.58
N VAL A 623 -13.17 5.23 29.97
CA VAL A 623 -14.23 5.32 30.98
C VAL A 623 -15.44 6.06 30.44
N PRO A 624 -16.63 5.92 31.06
CA PRO A 624 -17.79 6.77 30.74
C PRO A 624 -17.48 8.25 30.94
N GLY A 625 -18.01 9.10 30.08
CA GLY A 625 -17.90 10.55 30.20
C GLY A 625 -18.87 11.13 31.25
N GLU A 626 -18.81 12.44 31.42
CA GLU A 626 -19.71 13.15 32.34
C GLU A 626 -21.19 12.93 31.97
N GLY A 627 -22.00 12.47 32.91
CA GLY A 627 -23.40 12.12 32.71
C GLY A 627 -23.67 10.68 32.27
N TYR A 628 -22.63 9.87 32.20
CA TYR A 628 -22.70 8.44 31.91
C TYR A 628 -22.05 7.62 33.03
N ASP A 629 -22.54 6.40 33.25
CA ASP A 629 -22.11 5.54 34.37
C ASP A 629 -21.43 4.25 33.90
N TYR A 630 -21.78 3.77 32.70
CA TYR A 630 -21.33 2.46 32.20
C TYR A 630 -20.79 2.55 30.79
N ILE A 631 -19.81 1.70 30.51
CA ILE A 631 -19.47 1.25 29.15
C ILE A 631 -20.19 -0.07 28.92
N VAL A 632 -20.97 -0.13 27.85
CA VAL A 632 -21.68 -1.33 27.41
C VAL A 632 -21.13 -1.78 26.09
N SER A 633 -20.75 -3.05 25.98
CA SER A 633 -20.31 -3.64 24.72
C SER A 633 -21.19 -4.80 24.28
N GLY A 634 -21.39 -4.90 22.96
CA GLY A 634 -22.00 -6.05 22.29
C GLY A 634 -21.05 -6.64 21.28
N ASP A 635 -20.64 -7.88 21.45
CA ASP A 635 -19.68 -8.58 20.58
C ASP A 635 -20.36 -9.78 19.89
N TYR A 636 -20.23 -9.87 18.57
CA TYR A 636 -20.75 -11.03 17.83
C TYR A 636 -19.97 -12.29 18.15
N SER A 637 -20.64 -13.29 18.66
CA SER A 637 -20.06 -14.59 18.92
C SER A 637 -19.82 -15.38 17.64
N GLN A 638 -18.56 -15.48 17.22
CA GLN A 638 -18.09 -16.33 16.10
C GLN A 638 -18.79 -16.05 14.76
N ILE A 639 -18.99 -14.78 14.41
CA ILE A 639 -19.75 -14.36 13.21
C ILE A 639 -19.20 -14.97 11.91
N GLU A 640 -17.86 -15.03 11.73
CA GLU A 640 -17.28 -15.60 10.51
C GLU A 640 -17.58 -17.09 10.33
N LEU A 641 -17.62 -17.86 11.41
CA LEU A 641 -18.00 -19.29 11.36
C LEU A 641 -19.50 -19.49 11.15
N ARG A 642 -20.34 -18.62 11.70
CA ARG A 642 -21.78 -18.61 11.45
C ARG A 642 -22.08 -18.25 9.99
N LEU A 643 -21.36 -17.30 9.44
CA LEU A 643 -21.43 -16.96 8.02
C LEU A 643 -20.94 -18.11 7.14
N LEU A 644 -19.85 -18.77 7.51
CA LEU A 644 -19.39 -19.95 6.79
C LEU A 644 -20.48 -21.05 6.77
N ALA A 645 -21.10 -21.33 7.91
CA ALA A 645 -22.20 -22.30 8.00
C ALA A 645 -23.39 -21.89 7.11
N HIS A 646 -23.79 -20.62 7.15
CA HIS A 646 -24.88 -20.09 6.33
C HIS A 646 -24.55 -20.14 4.84
N LEU A 647 -23.40 -19.63 4.43
CA LEU A 647 -23.01 -19.53 3.01
C LEU A 647 -22.74 -20.89 2.37
N SER A 648 -22.12 -21.82 3.12
CA SER A 648 -21.87 -23.19 2.64
C SER A 648 -23.09 -24.12 2.76
N GLN A 649 -24.13 -23.71 3.52
CA GLN A 649 -25.30 -24.54 3.86
C GLN A 649 -24.92 -25.90 4.48
N ASP A 650 -23.80 -25.95 5.23
CA ASP A 650 -23.34 -27.18 5.85
C ASP A 650 -24.29 -27.62 6.98
N PRO A 651 -24.96 -28.79 6.83
CA PRO A 651 -25.97 -29.22 7.80
C PRO A 651 -25.41 -29.50 9.18
N THR A 652 -24.16 -29.96 9.26
CA THR A 652 -23.48 -30.28 10.52
C THR A 652 -23.14 -29.02 11.30
N MET A 653 -22.60 -27.99 10.61
CA MET A 653 -22.32 -26.72 11.24
C MET A 653 -23.60 -26.00 11.66
N ILE A 654 -24.62 -25.97 10.79
CA ILE A 654 -25.93 -25.36 11.07
C ILE A 654 -26.59 -26.01 12.29
N ASP A 655 -26.60 -27.36 12.39
CA ASP A 655 -27.12 -28.06 13.52
C ASP A 655 -26.39 -27.72 14.83
N GLY A 656 -25.06 -27.63 14.77
CA GLY A 656 -24.24 -27.24 15.92
C GLY A 656 -24.59 -25.86 16.46
N PHE A 657 -24.71 -24.88 15.58
CA PHE A 657 -25.07 -23.51 15.97
C PHE A 657 -26.51 -23.40 16.46
N LYS A 658 -27.47 -24.10 15.84
CA LYS A 658 -28.88 -24.12 16.29
C LYS A 658 -29.05 -24.74 17.67
N LYS A 659 -28.22 -25.72 18.02
CA LYS A 659 -28.20 -26.34 19.34
C LYS A 659 -27.39 -25.58 20.41
N GLY A 660 -26.80 -24.42 20.06
CA GLY A 660 -25.95 -23.63 20.96
C GLY A 660 -24.68 -24.33 21.41
N GLN A 661 -24.16 -25.28 20.59
CA GLN A 661 -22.95 -26.03 20.93
C GLN A 661 -21.68 -25.20 20.69
N ASP A 662 -20.65 -25.40 21.51
CA ASP A 662 -19.33 -24.89 21.25
C ASP A 662 -18.75 -25.49 19.95
N ILE A 663 -18.76 -24.69 18.87
CA ILE A 663 -18.36 -25.17 17.54
C ILE A 663 -16.89 -25.65 17.51
N HIS A 664 -16.01 -25.07 18.29
CA HIS A 664 -14.61 -25.50 18.34
C HIS A 664 -14.46 -26.83 19.05
N ARG A 665 -15.22 -27.04 20.13
CA ARG A 665 -15.26 -28.29 20.85
C ARG A 665 -15.89 -29.39 19.99
N ARG A 666 -16.96 -29.04 19.27
CA ARG A 666 -17.61 -29.96 18.33
C ARG A 666 -16.66 -30.34 17.18
N THR A 667 -15.97 -29.34 16.58
CA THR A 667 -14.97 -29.60 15.54
C THR A 667 -13.85 -30.49 16.06
N ALA A 668 -13.34 -30.27 17.28
CA ALA A 668 -12.34 -31.17 17.90
C ALA A 668 -12.83 -32.60 18.00
N SER A 669 -14.05 -32.78 18.52
CA SER A 669 -14.68 -34.08 18.61
C SER A 669 -14.79 -34.79 17.25
N GLU A 670 -15.31 -34.11 16.27
CA GLU A 670 -15.61 -34.66 14.94
C GLU A 670 -14.37 -34.86 14.06
N VAL A 671 -13.39 -33.96 14.13
CA VAL A 671 -12.17 -33.99 13.29
C VAL A 671 -11.08 -34.87 13.91
N PHE A 672 -10.97 -34.88 15.24
CA PHE A 672 -9.95 -35.68 15.94
C PHE A 672 -10.46 -37.04 16.42
N GLY A 673 -11.77 -37.28 16.28
CA GLY A 673 -12.40 -38.56 16.67
C GLY A 673 -12.46 -38.75 18.19
N ILE A 674 -12.64 -37.67 18.96
CA ILE A 674 -12.68 -37.64 20.42
C ILE A 674 -14.12 -37.44 20.88
N PRO A 675 -14.63 -38.17 21.90
CA PRO A 675 -15.94 -37.87 22.47
C PRO A 675 -16.04 -36.41 22.93
N LEU A 676 -17.21 -35.80 22.73
CA LEU A 676 -17.42 -34.36 22.95
C LEU A 676 -17.10 -33.93 24.38
N ASP A 677 -17.39 -34.75 25.36
CA ASP A 677 -17.15 -34.57 26.80
C ASP A 677 -15.68 -34.76 27.20
N GLU A 678 -14.91 -35.51 26.41
CA GLU A 678 -13.50 -35.74 26.63
C GLU A 678 -12.55 -34.74 25.94
N VAL A 679 -13.08 -33.82 25.11
CA VAL A 679 -12.27 -32.80 24.42
C VAL A 679 -11.57 -31.88 25.41
N THR A 680 -10.25 -31.92 25.39
CA THR A 680 -9.40 -31.09 26.24
C THR A 680 -9.35 -29.61 25.75
N PRO A 681 -8.96 -28.66 26.62
CA PRO A 681 -8.75 -27.25 26.21
C PRO A 681 -7.71 -27.11 25.08
N GLU A 682 -6.69 -27.94 25.04
CA GLU A 682 -5.66 -27.93 23.99
C GLU A 682 -6.25 -28.37 22.65
N GLU A 683 -6.99 -29.47 22.62
CA GLU A 683 -7.65 -29.97 21.41
C GLU A 683 -8.71 -29.00 20.89
N ARG A 684 -9.48 -28.38 21.81
CA ARG A 684 -10.37 -27.27 21.45
C ARG A 684 -9.63 -26.08 20.83
N SER A 685 -8.44 -25.75 21.34
CA SER A 685 -7.59 -24.68 20.81
C SER A 685 -7.04 -25.05 19.41
N HIS A 686 -6.61 -26.31 19.22
CA HIS A 686 -6.21 -26.81 17.91
C HIS A 686 -7.36 -26.74 16.90
N ALA A 687 -8.55 -27.20 17.28
CA ALA A 687 -9.74 -27.09 16.43
C ALA A 687 -10.12 -25.64 16.11
N LYS A 688 -9.96 -24.72 17.06
CA LYS A 688 -10.11 -23.29 16.82
C LYS A 688 -9.14 -22.80 15.73
N ALA A 689 -7.88 -23.21 15.79
CA ALA A 689 -6.90 -22.88 14.78
C ALA A 689 -7.21 -23.49 13.40
N VAL A 690 -7.78 -24.71 13.37
CA VAL A 690 -8.24 -25.34 12.12
C VAL A 690 -9.43 -24.57 11.55
N ASN A 691 -10.47 -24.29 12.35
CA ASN A 691 -11.68 -23.59 11.92
C ASN A 691 -11.35 -22.21 11.28
N PHE A 692 -10.56 -21.40 11.97
CA PHE A 692 -10.14 -20.12 11.41
C PHE A 692 -9.16 -20.28 10.25
N GLY A 693 -8.26 -21.27 10.35
CA GLY A 693 -7.31 -21.57 9.28
C GLY A 693 -8.00 -21.88 7.96
N ILE A 694 -9.09 -22.64 7.98
CA ILE A 694 -9.87 -22.98 6.79
C ILE A 694 -10.46 -21.72 6.15
N ILE A 695 -11.07 -20.82 6.93
CA ILE A 695 -11.61 -19.54 6.43
C ILE A 695 -10.52 -18.71 5.73
N TYR A 696 -9.30 -18.75 6.27
CA TYR A 696 -8.17 -17.99 5.70
C TYR A 696 -7.34 -18.77 4.66
N GLY A 697 -7.79 -19.96 4.27
CA GLY A 697 -7.11 -20.80 3.29
C GLY A 697 -5.72 -21.26 3.74
N ILE A 698 -5.58 -21.68 5.01
CA ILE A 698 -4.31 -22.12 5.57
C ILE A 698 -3.79 -23.38 4.89
N SER A 699 -2.47 -23.44 4.63
CA SER A 699 -1.82 -24.66 4.16
C SER A 699 -1.46 -25.60 5.31
N ASP A 700 -1.20 -26.88 5.00
CA ASP A 700 -0.68 -27.87 5.93
C ASP A 700 0.60 -27.39 6.65
N PHE A 701 1.49 -26.72 5.93
CA PHE A 701 2.69 -26.09 6.50
C PHE A 701 2.35 -24.94 7.45
N GLY A 702 1.41 -24.08 7.09
CA GLY A 702 0.95 -22.96 7.91
C GLY A 702 0.32 -23.45 9.22
N LEU A 703 -0.59 -24.44 9.14
CA LEU A 703 -1.24 -25.01 10.29
C LEU A 703 -0.26 -25.74 11.22
N ALA A 704 0.65 -26.54 10.65
CA ALA A 704 1.68 -27.25 11.41
C ALA A 704 2.52 -26.29 12.27
N ARG A 705 2.88 -25.15 11.72
CA ARG A 705 3.65 -24.11 12.43
C ARG A 705 2.81 -23.37 13.47
N ASN A 706 1.52 -23.13 13.19
CA ASN A 706 0.64 -22.38 14.08
C ASN A 706 0.33 -23.14 15.39
N ILE A 707 0.12 -24.46 15.32
CA ILE A 707 -0.21 -25.29 16.49
C ILE A 707 0.92 -26.27 16.87
N SER A 708 2.13 -26.06 16.37
CA SER A 708 3.35 -26.81 16.72
C SER A 708 3.25 -28.32 16.56
N ILE A 709 2.60 -28.79 15.47
CA ILE A 709 2.49 -30.21 15.13
C ILE A 709 3.28 -30.56 13.86
N SER A 710 3.39 -31.85 13.53
CA SER A 710 3.98 -32.28 12.27
C SER A 710 3.13 -31.86 11.07
N ARG A 711 3.77 -31.59 9.93
CA ARG A 711 3.07 -31.26 8.68
C ARG A 711 2.10 -32.36 8.24
N GLN A 712 2.46 -33.62 8.45
CA GLN A 712 1.60 -34.75 8.15
C GLN A 712 0.32 -34.69 8.98
N LYS A 713 0.43 -34.49 10.30
CA LYS A 713 -0.72 -34.40 11.21
C LYS A 713 -1.60 -33.17 10.88
N ALA A 714 -0.98 -32.05 10.51
CA ALA A 714 -1.73 -30.86 10.05
C ALA A 714 -2.54 -31.14 8.77
N LYS A 715 -1.96 -31.90 7.83
CA LYS A 715 -2.66 -32.33 6.62
C LYS A 715 -3.82 -33.29 6.97
N GLU A 716 -3.61 -34.27 7.85
CA GLU A 716 -4.66 -35.17 8.33
C GLU A 716 -5.83 -34.39 8.95
N TYR A 717 -5.56 -33.34 9.73
CA TYR A 717 -6.60 -32.51 10.33
C TYR A 717 -7.41 -31.75 9.26
N ILE A 718 -6.73 -31.17 8.25
CA ILE A 718 -7.41 -30.47 7.14
C ILE A 718 -8.25 -31.45 6.31
N ASP A 719 -7.71 -32.62 5.98
CA ASP A 719 -8.42 -33.64 5.20
C ASP A 719 -9.63 -34.16 5.97
N SER A 720 -9.52 -34.46 7.28
CA SER A 720 -10.61 -34.86 8.14
C SER A 720 -11.68 -33.78 8.29
N TYR A 721 -11.29 -32.53 8.40
CA TYR A 721 -12.20 -31.38 8.43
C TYR A 721 -13.07 -31.32 7.16
N PHE A 722 -12.45 -31.38 5.99
CA PHE A 722 -13.18 -31.35 4.73
C PHE A 722 -13.97 -32.62 4.43
N ALA A 723 -13.54 -33.78 4.94
CA ALA A 723 -14.34 -34.99 4.89
C ALA A 723 -15.61 -34.90 5.76
N ARG A 724 -15.53 -34.22 6.90
CA ARG A 724 -16.66 -33.99 7.82
C ARG A 724 -17.58 -32.87 7.33
N TYR A 725 -17.03 -31.77 6.87
CA TYR A 725 -17.74 -30.59 6.38
C TYR A 725 -17.60 -30.50 4.86
N SER A 726 -18.15 -31.48 4.14
CA SER A 726 -17.95 -31.61 2.68
C SER A 726 -18.54 -30.44 1.89
N THR A 727 -19.68 -29.92 2.34
CA THR A 727 -20.30 -28.73 1.70
C THR A 727 -19.49 -27.46 1.89
N VAL A 728 -18.74 -27.34 2.99
CA VAL A 728 -17.75 -26.26 3.16
C VAL A 728 -16.65 -26.37 2.11
N HIS A 729 -16.14 -27.61 1.88
CA HIS A 729 -15.12 -27.84 0.85
C HIS A 729 -15.61 -27.49 -0.56
N GLU A 730 -16.81 -27.94 -0.89
CA GLU A 730 -17.46 -27.64 -2.18
C GLU A 730 -17.66 -26.12 -2.35
N TYR A 731 -18.13 -25.45 -1.30
CA TYR A 731 -18.32 -24.00 -1.30
C TYR A 731 -16.99 -23.26 -1.54
N MET A 732 -15.92 -23.59 -0.80
CA MET A 732 -14.61 -22.96 -0.95
C MET A 732 -14.02 -23.15 -2.36
N ASN A 733 -14.15 -24.36 -2.92
CA ASN A 733 -13.72 -24.63 -4.30
C ASN A 733 -14.59 -23.88 -5.33
N GLY A 734 -15.89 -23.75 -5.07
CA GLY A 734 -16.82 -22.97 -5.88
C GLY A 734 -16.45 -21.49 -5.91
N LEU A 735 -16.05 -20.91 -4.78
CA LEU A 735 -15.58 -19.51 -4.71
C LEU A 735 -14.33 -19.28 -5.58
N ILE A 736 -13.37 -20.21 -5.54
CA ILE A 736 -12.17 -20.13 -6.37
C ILE A 736 -12.54 -20.25 -7.85
N ALA A 737 -13.42 -21.17 -8.21
CA ALA A 737 -13.85 -21.37 -9.59
C ALA A 737 -14.58 -20.12 -10.13
N SER A 738 -15.54 -19.60 -9.36
CA SER A 738 -16.27 -18.36 -9.70
C SER A 738 -15.32 -17.15 -9.84
N ALA A 739 -14.35 -17.03 -8.93
CA ALA A 739 -13.36 -15.96 -9.01
C ALA A 739 -12.44 -16.10 -10.24
N LYS A 740 -12.10 -17.32 -10.66
CA LYS A 740 -11.32 -17.55 -11.90
C LYS A 740 -12.09 -17.18 -13.16
N GLU A 741 -13.39 -17.30 -13.14
CA GLU A 741 -14.27 -16.94 -14.27
C GLU A 741 -14.56 -15.44 -14.29
N SER A 742 -14.96 -14.86 -13.14
CA SER A 742 -15.40 -13.47 -13.05
C SER A 742 -14.26 -12.45 -12.82
N GLY A 743 -13.09 -12.90 -12.33
CA GLY A 743 -12.02 -12.03 -11.87
C GLY A 743 -12.30 -11.37 -10.51
N MET A 744 -13.38 -11.72 -9.81
CA MET A 744 -13.86 -11.03 -8.60
C MET A 744 -14.25 -12.00 -7.49
N ALA A 745 -14.17 -11.52 -6.24
CA ALA A 745 -14.87 -12.10 -5.10
C ALA A 745 -16.03 -11.18 -4.69
N VAL A 746 -17.15 -11.77 -4.25
CA VAL A 746 -18.38 -11.02 -3.96
C VAL A 746 -18.95 -11.46 -2.60
N THR A 747 -19.37 -10.49 -1.75
CA THR A 747 -20.04 -10.75 -0.47
C THR A 747 -21.53 -11.06 -0.66
N MET A 748 -22.21 -11.50 0.38
CA MET A 748 -23.67 -11.75 0.34
C MET A 748 -24.48 -10.46 0.08
N PHE A 749 -23.91 -9.30 0.32
CA PHE A 749 -24.54 -7.99 0.07
C PHE A 749 -24.08 -7.35 -1.26
N GLY A 750 -23.35 -8.10 -2.09
CA GLY A 750 -22.91 -7.63 -3.40
C GLY A 750 -21.60 -6.85 -3.43
N ARG A 751 -20.93 -6.63 -2.29
CA ARG A 751 -19.61 -5.96 -2.26
C ARG A 751 -18.63 -6.77 -3.08
N ARG A 752 -17.87 -6.10 -3.93
CA ARG A 752 -16.95 -6.71 -4.90
C ARG A 752 -15.49 -6.44 -4.55
N ARG A 753 -14.66 -7.41 -4.84
CA ARG A 753 -13.21 -7.27 -4.77
C ARG A 753 -12.56 -7.88 -6.00
N ALA A 754 -11.88 -7.07 -6.79
CA ALA A 754 -11.14 -7.54 -7.96
C ALA A 754 -9.94 -8.42 -7.54
N LEU A 755 -9.71 -9.50 -8.30
CA LEU A 755 -8.65 -10.48 -8.08
C LEU A 755 -7.82 -10.67 -9.37
N PRO A 756 -7.06 -9.66 -9.81
CA PRO A 756 -6.35 -9.70 -11.09
C PRO A 756 -5.33 -10.85 -11.17
N GLU A 757 -4.80 -11.31 -10.04
CA GLU A 757 -3.81 -12.38 -9.96
C GLU A 757 -4.41 -13.79 -9.86
N ILE A 758 -5.74 -13.94 -9.93
CA ILE A 758 -6.42 -15.26 -9.72
C ILE A 758 -6.02 -16.30 -10.79
N ASN A 759 -5.71 -15.87 -12.00
CA ASN A 759 -5.24 -16.68 -13.11
C ASN A 759 -3.74 -16.57 -13.38
N SER A 760 -2.96 -15.97 -12.45
CA SER A 760 -1.52 -15.77 -12.59
C SER A 760 -0.77 -17.10 -12.73
N LYS A 761 0.22 -17.16 -13.63
CA LYS A 761 1.13 -18.31 -13.77
C LYS A 761 2.08 -18.42 -12.56
N ASN A 762 2.29 -17.33 -11.83
CA ASN A 762 3.08 -17.33 -10.60
C ASN A 762 2.30 -18.00 -9.47
N PHE A 763 2.80 -19.14 -8.99
CA PHE A 763 2.15 -19.91 -7.93
C PHE A 763 1.86 -19.08 -6.67
N THR A 764 2.81 -18.26 -6.22
CA THR A 764 2.67 -17.48 -4.98
C THR A 764 1.56 -16.43 -5.11
N ARG A 765 1.50 -15.71 -6.23
CA ARG A 765 0.46 -14.71 -6.52
C ARG A 765 -0.91 -15.37 -6.67
N ARG A 766 -1.00 -16.41 -7.48
CA ARG A 766 -2.24 -17.16 -7.67
C ARG A 766 -2.75 -17.74 -6.35
N SER A 767 -1.90 -18.37 -5.54
CA SER A 767 -2.28 -18.93 -4.25
C SER A 767 -2.75 -17.86 -3.25
N PHE A 768 -2.16 -16.64 -3.32
CA PHE A 768 -2.64 -15.50 -2.53
C PHE A 768 -4.04 -15.07 -3.00
N ALA A 769 -4.26 -14.93 -4.31
CA ALA A 769 -5.56 -14.57 -4.87
C ALA A 769 -6.64 -15.63 -4.59
N GLU A 770 -6.32 -16.93 -4.64
CA GLU A 770 -7.22 -18.02 -4.27
C GLU A 770 -7.64 -17.95 -2.79
N ARG A 771 -6.70 -17.66 -1.88
CA ARG A 771 -7.04 -17.42 -0.46
C ARG A 771 -7.92 -16.19 -0.29
N THR A 772 -7.63 -15.12 -1.02
CA THR A 772 -8.44 -13.90 -1.00
C THR A 772 -9.85 -14.16 -1.51
N ALA A 773 -10.01 -14.99 -2.56
CA ALA A 773 -11.31 -15.40 -3.08
C ALA A 773 -12.16 -16.16 -2.05
N MET A 774 -11.54 -17.03 -1.25
CA MET A 774 -12.23 -17.77 -0.18
C MET A 774 -12.60 -16.87 1.00
N ASN A 775 -11.70 -15.98 1.41
CA ASN A 775 -11.88 -15.17 2.62
C ASN A 775 -12.83 -13.98 2.41
N THR A 776 -12.78 -13.31 1.25
CA THR A 776 -13.53 -12.07 1.01
C THR A 776 -15.05 -12.22 1.21
N PRO A 777 -15.73 -13.27 0.74
CA PRO A 777 -17.18 -13.41 0.95
C PRO A 777 -17.56 -13.52 2.43
N ILE A 778 -16.74 -14.19 3.23
CA ILE A 778 -17.01 -14.40 4.66
C ILE A 778 -16.70 -13.12 5.45
N GLN A 779 -15.47 -12.64 5.35
CA GLN A 779 -15.01 -11.48 6.11
C GLN A 779 -15.71 -10.18 5.68
N GLY A 780 -15.96 -10.03 4.37
CA GLY A 780 -16.68 -8.86 3.85
C GLY A 780 -18.14 -8.88 4.25
N SER A 781 -18.81 -10.03 4.25
CA SER A 781 -20.21 -10.14 4.74
C SER A 781 -20.29 -9.86 6.24
N ALA A 782 -19.30 -10.27 7.05
CA ALA A 782 -19.23 -9.90 8.46
C ALA A 782 -19.10 -8.39 8.64
N ALA A 783 -18.26 -7.74 7.80
CA ALA A 783 -18.12 -6.28 7.81
C ALA A 783 -19.41 -5.57 7.41
N ASP A 784 -20.16 -6.09 6.45
CA ASP A 784 -21.43 -5.53 6.03
C ASP A 784 -22.50 -5.66 7.14
N ILE A 785 -22.54 -6.80 7.85
CA ILE A 785 -23.46 -7.04 8.96
C ILE A 785 -23.18 -6.10 10.14
N ILE A 786 -21.93 -5.91 10.54
CA ILE A 786 -21.60 -4.99 11.64
C ILE A 786 -21.95 -3.54 11.26
N LYS A 787 -21.77 -3.13 10.01
CA LYS A 787 -22.17 -1.81 9.52
C LYS A 787 -23.69 -1.61 9.57
N LEU A 788 -24.45 -2.60 9.15
CA LEU A 788 -25.90 -2.61 9.28
C LEU A 788 -26.31 -2.47 10.74
N ALA A 789 -25.67 -3.23 11.64
CA ALA A 789 -25.94 -3.16 13.07
C ALA A 789 -25.61 -1.78 13.65
N MET A 790 -24.48 -1.17 13.24
CA MET A 790 -24.12 0.19 13.65
C MET A 790 -25.21 1.19 13.26
N ASN A 791 -25.64 1.17 12.01
CA ASN A 791 -26.69 2.07 11.51
C ASN A 791 -27.99 1.86 12.28
N ALA A 792 -28.43 0.62 12.46
CA ALA A 792 -29.67 0.30 13.16
C ALA A 792 -29.64 0.66 14.66
N VAL A 793 -28.50 0.45 15.33
CA VAL A 793 -28.33 0.86 16.74
C VAL A 793 -28.40 2.38 16.86
N GLN A 794 -27.70 3.12 16.00
CA GLN A 794 -27.73 4.58 15.98
C GLN A 794 -29.14 5.09 15.72
N ASP A 795 -29.86 4.51 14.75
CA ASP A 795 -31.23 4.87 14.43
C ASP A 795 -32.20 4.66 15.62
N GLU A 796 -32.05 3.54 16.33
CA GLU A 796 -32.91 3.28 17.49
C GLU A 796 -32.58 4.18 18.69
N LEU A 797 -31.29 4.53 18.91
CA LEU A 797 -30.90 5.51 19.93
C LEU A 797 -31.55 6.87 19.65
N GLU A 798 -31.47 7.37 18.41
CA GLU A 798 -32.07 8.64 17.99
C GLU A 798 -33.59 8.62 18.07
N LYS A 799 -34.22 7.58 17.54
CA LYS A 799 -35.69 7.42 17.51
C LYS A 799 -36.31 7.35 18.90
N ARG A 800 -35.61 6.71 19.87
CA ARG A 800 -36.07 6.63 21.27
C ARG A 800 -35.62 7.81 22.10
N HIS A 801 -34.88 8.76 21.53
CA HIS A 801 -34.31 9.91 22.21
C HIS A 801 -33.47 9.53 23.43
N LEU A 802 -32.70 8.41 23.35
CA LEU A 802 -31.82 7.97 24.41
C LEU A 802 -30.57 8.87 24.48
N LYS A 803 -30.05 9.06 25.68
CA LYS A 803 -28.81 9.80 25.90
C LYS A 803 -27.56 8.96 25.59
N SER A 804 -27.71 7.65 25.64
CA SER A 804 -26.64 6.68 25.35
C SER A 804 -26.04 6.90 23.98
N GLN A 805 -24.72 6.74 23.85
CA GLN A 805 -23.96 7.11 22.67
C GLN A 805 -23.11 5.95 22.18
N LEU A 806 -23.13 5.69 20.88
CA LEU A 806 -22.22 4.78 20.21
C LEU A 806 -20.84 5.47 20.09
N LEU A 807 -19.77 4.82 20.60
CA LEU A 807 -18.44 5.40 20.68
C LEU A 807 -17.47 4.79 19.67
N VAL A 808 -17.33 3.47 19.68
CA VAL A 808 -16.30 2.76 18.91
C VAL A 808 -16.85 1.45 18.36
N GLN A 809 -16.43 1.10 17.17
CA GLN A 809 -16.55 -0.24 16.60
C GLN A 809 -15.16 -0.88 16.54
N VAL A 810 -14.99 -2.07 17.11
CA VAL A 810 -13.72 -2.79 17.13
C VAL A 810 -13.94 -4.25 16.70
N HIS A 811 -13.47 -4.63 15.52
CA HIS A 811 -13.68 -5.95 14.93
C HIS A 811 -15.17 -6.29 14.78
N ASP A 812 -15.70 -7.12 15.65
CA ASP A 812 -17.10 -7.57 15.66
C ASP A 812 -17.89 -6.99 16.87
N GLU A 813 -17.32 -6.00 17.57
CA GLU A 813 -17.80 -5.39 18.81
C GLU A 813 -18.30 -3.95 18.57
N LEU A 814 -19.43 -3.58 19.17
CA LEU A 814 -19.91 -2.20 19.33
C LEU A 814 -19.80 -1.78 20.78
N VAL A 815 -19.30 -0.57 21.03
CA VAL A 815 -19.04 -0.02 22.37
C VAL A 815 -19.81 1.28 22.53
N LEU A 816 -20.61 1.36 23.59
CA LEU A 816 -21.45 2.49 23.95
C LEU A 816 -21.12 3.02 25.35
N GLU A 817 -21.33 4.30 25.58
CA GLU A 817 -21.45 4.86 26.93
C GLU A 817 -22.92 5.08 27.26
N VAL A 818 -23.29 4.74 28.49
CA VAL A 818 -24.69 4.58 28.89
C VAL A 818 -24.92 5.15 30.30
N PRO A 819 -25.92 6.03 30.52
CA PRO A 819 -26.30 6.45 31.86
C PRO A 819 -27.04 5.32 32.60
N ALA A 820 -26.99 5.32 33.93
CA ALA A 820 -27.52 4.23 34.74
C ALA A 820 -29.00 3.94 34.49
N GLU A 821 -29.81 4.98 34.23
CA GLU A 821 -31.24 4.86 33.97
C GLU A 821 -31.57 4.13 32.63
N GLU A 822 -30.66 4.15 31.65
CA GLU A 822 -30.88 3.56 30.33
C GLU A 822 -30.23 2.18 30.17
N LYS A 823 -29.44 1.72 31.15
CA LYS A 823 -28.59 0.52 31.04
C LYS A 823 -29.35 -0.72 30.58
N ASP A 824 -30.40 -1.10 31.27
CA ASP A 824 -31.17 -2.31 30.96
C ASP A 824 -31.92 -2.22 29.61
N GLU A 825 -32.30 -0.99 29.21
CA GLU A 825 -32.93 -0.76 27.91
C GLU A 825 -31.91 -0.88 26.79
N VAL A 826 -30.73 -0.26 26.93
CA VAL A 826 -29.68 -0.26 25.92
C VAL A 826 -29.06 -1.64 25.76
N GLU A 827 -28.84 -2.40 26.82
CA GLU A 827 -28.36 -3.78 26.72
C GLU A 827 -29.32 -4.67 25.90
N ARG A 828 -30.63 -4.51 26.12
CA ARG A 828 -31.67 -5.22 25.33
C ARG A 828 -31.72 -4.74 23.91
N LEU A 829 -31.71 -3.41 23.68
CA LEU A 829 -31.73 -2.79 22.37
C LEU A 829 -30.52 -3.30 21.53
N LEU A 830 -29.33 -3.21 22.11
CA LEU A 830 -28.09 -3.64 21.44
C LEU A 830 -28.16 -5.13 21.05
N LYS A 831 -28.55 -5.97 21.99
CA LYS A 831 -28.68 -7.39 21.74
C LYS A 831 -29.69 -7.70 20.65
N ASP A 832 -30.91 -7.20 20.82
CA ASP A 832 -32.02 -7.50 19.91
C ASP A 832 -31.73 -6.97 18.50
N THR A 833 -31.18 -5.76 18.38
CA THR A 833 -30.83 -5.16 17.10
C THR A 833 -29.74 -5.94 16.39
N MET A 834 -28.64 -6.26 17.09
CA MET A 834 -27.52 -6.98 16.48
C MET A 834 -27.90 -8.44 16.11
N GLU A 835 -28.62 -9.15 16.97
CA GLU A 835 -28.98 -10.55 16.73
C GLU A 835 -30.00 -10.72 15.58
N HIS A 836 -30.84 -9.72 15.30
CA HIS A 836 -31.91 -9.79 14.30
C HIS A 836 -31.66 -8.91 13.07
N ILE A 837 -30.45 -8.37 12.91
CA ILE A 837 -30.14 -7.44 11.82
C ILE A 837 -30.23 -8.09 10.43
N VAL A 838 -29.99 -9.39 10.34
CA VAL A 838 -30.10 -10.19 9.11
C VAL A 838 -30.66 -11.57 9.43
N ASP A 839 -31.38 -12.14 8.48
CA ASP A 839 -31.92 -13.51 8.61
C ASP A 839 -30.92 -14.52 8.00
N LEU A 840 -30.30 -15.32 8.86
CA LEU A 840 -29.38 -16.38 8.47
C LEU A 840 -29.94 -17.77 8.80
N SER A 841 -29.41 -18.82 8.16
CA SER A 841 -29.75 -20.22 8.47
C SER A 841 -29.29 -20.66 9.88
N VAL A 842 -28.48 -19.85 10.54
CA VAL A 842 -28.02 -19.99 11.93
C VAL A 842 -28.31 -18.73 12.72
N PRO A 843 -28.61 -18.79 14.02
CA PRO A 843 -28.82 -17.58 14.80
C PRO A 843 -27.53 -16.78 14.91
N LEU A 844 -27.61 -15.46 14.80
CA LEU A 844 -26.56 -14.58 15.33
C LEU A 844 -26.71 -14.53 16.84
N VAL A 845 -25.60 -14.53 17.54
CA VAL A 845 -25.56 -14.43 19.01
C VAL A 845 -24.62 -13.31 19.39
N VAL A 846 -25.09 -12.47 20.31
CA VAL A 846 -24.32 -11.32 20.78
C VAL A 846 -24.11 -11.46 22.29
N ASP A 847 -22.86 -11.41 22.69
CA ASP A 847 -22.45 -11.39 24.08
C ASP A 847 -22.45 -9.92 24.54
N ILE A 848 -23.29 -9.59 25.54
CA ILE A 848 -23.41 -8.25 26.10
C ILE A 848 -22.67 -8.20 27.43
N HIS A 849 -21.82 -7.21 27.59
CA HIS A 849 -21.08 -6.94 28.81
C HIS A 849 -21.19 -5.45 29.17
N SER A 850 -21.16 -5.15 30.48
CA SER A 850 -21.17 -3.79 30.94
C SER A 850 -20.21 -3.62 32.13
N GLY A 851 -19.56 -2.49 32.22
CA GLY A 851 -18.59 -2.17 33.28
C GLY A 851 -18.40 -0.68 33.46
N VAL A 852 -17.61 -0.30 34.43
CA VAL A 852 -17.26 1.10 34.67
C VAL A 852 -16.10 1.60 33.81
N ASN A 853 -15.57 0.73 32.98
CA ASN A 853 -14.55 1.03 31.97
C ASN A 853 -14.60 -0.03 30.86
N TRP A 854 -13.86 0.18 29.77
CA TRP A 854 -13.86 -0.71 28.61
C TRP A 854 -13.21 -2.10 28.88
N GLU A 855 -12.31 -2.22 29.87
CA GLU A 855 -11.78 -3.54 30.26
C GLU A 855 -12.87 -4.42 30.92
N GLU A 856 -13.67 -3.83 31.81
CA GLU A 856 -14.72 -4.54 32.54
C GLU A 856 -15.94 -4.84 31.67
N SER A 857 -16.14 -4.13 30.58
CA SER A 857 -17.21 -4.38 29.62
C SER A 857 -16.86 -5.49 28.61
N LYS A 858 -16.00 -6.48 28.97
CA LYS A 858 -15.61 -7.58 28.07
C LYS A 858 -15.49 -8.92 28.79
#